data_5f3191b889b51834963b438ccd7344aa
#
_entry.id   5f3191b889b51834963b438ccd7344aa
#
_cell.length_a   1.000
_cell.length_b   1.000
_cell.length_c   1.000
_cell.angle_alpha   90.00
_cell.angle_beta   90.00
_cell.angle_gamma   90.00
#
_symmetry.space_group_name_H-M   'P 1'
#
loop_
_entity.id
_entity.type
_entity.pdbx_description
1 polymer ?
#
loop_
_entity_poly.entity_id
_entity_poly.type
_entity_poly.pdbx_seq_one_letter_code
_entity_poly.pdbx_strand_id
1 'polypeptide(L)'
;MSSSPSRRRTSPTPSRRAAALALVGVSALIAAAVQSGAATAAPGQSPRAAGQAIPGSESVRLTPAQRAELIRDANAGKAQQAKELGLGAQEALVVRDVVKDADGTVHTRYERTYAGLPVLGGDLVVESTPAGATQSVVKATRAAIKPATTTAKVPAAKAEAQALSAAKAEDAKSPDVNREPRKVIWAANGTPTLAYETVVGGFQHDGTPQELHVVTDATTGAKLYEWEAIETGTGNTVYSGQVTIGSTQSGSTYNLTDGARGGHKTYNLNRGTSGTGTLFSGPDDVWGNGSASNLESAGADAAYGAQLTWDYYKNVHGRSGIRGDGVGAYSRVHYGNNYVNAFWSDSCFCMTYGDGSGNANPLTAIDVAAHEMTHGLTSNTAGLNYSGESGGLNEATSDIFGSTVEFYAANSSDVGDYLIGEEININGDGTPLRYMDKPSKDGSSKDSWYSGIGSIDVHYSSGPANHFFYLLSEGSGAKTINGVSYNSPTSDGLPVTGIGRAKAEKIWFRALTTKFTSTTNYAGARTGTLAAAGELYGTTSAEYTAVQNAWAGIAVGSRPGGGGGGTSFESTTDVSIPDNGAAVTSPITVSGRTGNAPSNLAVAVDIVHTYIGDLQVQLLAPDGTAYTLKAYGTGGSADNINTTYTVNASSEVANGVWTLRVQDNAAADTGYINGWSLTFP
;
A
#
# COMPACT_ATOMS: atom_id res chain seq x y z
N MET A 1 31.42 -62.01 -30.33
CA MET A 1 31.90 -62.12 -31.72
C MET A 1 31.39 -60.93 -32.50
N SER A 2 32.33 -60.13 -32.94
CA SER A 2 32.38 -59.43 -34.21
C SER A 2 31.32 -58.31 -34.42
N SER A 3 31.64 -57.08 -34.31
CA SER A 3 32.50 -56.12 -35.01
C SER A 3 31.66 -55.07 -35.76
N SER A 4 31.92 -53.83 -35.44
CA SER A 4 31.59 -52.57 -36.16
C SER A 4 31.98 -52.61 -37.65
N PRO A 5 31.66 -51.58 -38.51
CA PRO A 5 31.89 -50.13 -38.21
C PRO A 5 30.93 -49.08 -38.83
N SER A 6 30.91 -47.92 -38.19
CA SER A 6 31.06 -46.57 -38.72
C SER A 6 30.54 -46.19 -40.13
N ARG A 7 29.71 -45.16 -40.19
CA ARG A 7 29.92 -44.03 -41.12
C ARG A 7 29.37 -42.71 -40.56
N ARG A 8 30.27 -41.74 -40.38
CA ARG A 8 30.00 -40.33 -40.18
C ARG A 8 29.28 -39.77 -41.42
N ARG A 9 28.23 -38.96 -41.18
CA ARG A 9 27.85 -37.87 -42.11
C ARG A 9 27.78 -36.57 -41.30
N THR A 10 28.68 -35.69 -41.64
CA THR A 10 28.73 -34.29 -41.28
C THR A 10 27.63 -33.54 -42.03
N SER A 11 26.83 -32.75 -41.29
CA SER A 11 25.95 -31.74 -41.86
C SER A 11 26.34 -30.38 -41.26
N PRO A 12 26.31 -29.29 -42.05
CA PRO A 12 26.92 -28.03 -41.65
C PRO A 12 25.99 -27.22 -40.75
N THR A 13 26.59 -26.60 -39.75
CA THR A 13 26.01 -25.57 -38.89
C THR A 13 25.68 -24.30 -39.67
N PRO A 14 24.48 -23.71 -39.54
CA PRO A 14 24.28 -22.33 -39.99
C PRO A 14 24.78 -21.35 -38.95
N SER A 15 25.71 -20.53 -39.34
CA SER A 15 26.21 -19.37 -38.58
C SER A 15 25.06 -18.42 -38.23
N ARG A 16 24.78 -18.28 -36.95
CA ARG A 16 23.99 -17.16 -36.46
C ARG A 16 24.85 -15.90 -36.50
N ARG A 17 24.55 -15.01 -37.42
CA ARG A 17 24.99 -13.63 -37.36
C ARG A 17 24.26 -12.97 -36.19
N ALA A 18 25.03 -12.58 -35.18
CA ALA A 18 24.59 -11.68 -34.12
C ALA A 18 24.31 -10.32 -34.77
N ALA A 19 23.05 -9.92 -34.79
CA ALA A 19 22.69 -8.52 -35.01
C ALA A 19 22.80 -7.84 -33.63
N ALA A 20 23.91 -7.18 -33.42
CA ALA A 20 24.03 -6.22 -32.32
C ALA A 20 23.18 -5.01 -32.71
N LEU A 21 21.99 -4.89 -32.14
CA LEU A 21 21.25 -3.65 -32.10
C LEU A 21 21.88 -2.80 -31.00
N ALA A 22 22.62 -1.78 -31.41
CA ALA A 22 23.07 -0.73 -30.53
C ALA A 22 21.85 0.10 -30.10
N LEU A 23 21.38 -0.07 -28.86
CA LEU A 23 20.63 0.94 -28.18
C LEU A 23 21.61 2.05 -27.78
N VAL A 24 21.76 3.04 -28.64
CA VAL A 24 22.42 4.29 -28.27
C VAL A 24 21.31 5.23 -27.78
N GLY A 25 21.38 5.58 -26.51
CA GLY A 25 20.43 6.39 -25.81
C GLY A 25 20.18 7.76 -26.43
N VAL A 26 18.93 8.14 -26.39
CA VAL A 26 18.42 9.47 -26.73
C VAL A 26 18.69 10.50 -25.60
N SER A 27 19.35 10.13 -24.54
CA SER A 27 19.69 11.01 -23.41
C SER A 27 20.84 12.01 -23.71
N ALA A 28 21.51 11.92 -24.85
CA ALA A 28 22.68 12.76 -25.16
C ALA A 28 22.37 14.02 -26.01
N LEU A 29 21.12 14.28 -26.40
CA LEU A 29 20.78 15.39 -27.30
C LEU A 29 20.32 16.69 -26.63
N ILE A 30 20.09 16.70 -25.32
CA ILE A 30 19.75 17.95 -24.60
C ILE A 30 21.00 18.68 -24.11
N ALA A 31 22.13 18.00 -23.95
CA ALA A 31 23.39 18.64 -23.53
C ALA A 31 24.20 19.29 -24.67
N ALA A 32 23.88 18.99 -25.95
CA ALA A 32 24.68 19.46 -27.09
C ALA A 32 24.18 20.78 -27.71
N ALA A 33 23.02 21.30 -27.29
CA ALA A 33 22.50 22.58 -27.81
C ALA A 33 22.93 23.84 -27.03
N VAL A 34 23.75 23.70 -25.99
CA VAL A 34 24.20 24.82 -25.15
C VAL A 34 25.62 25.32 -25.50
N GLN A 35 26.33 24.66 -26.44
CA GLN A 35 27.69 25.07 -26.79
C GLN A 35 27.88 25.46 -28.27
N SER A 36 27.18 26.47 -28.75
CA SER A 36 27.68 27.28 -29.88
C SER A 36 26.89 28.58 -30.00
N GLY A 37 27.20 29.52 -29.17
CA GLY A 37 26.76 30.90 -29.28
C GLY A 37 27.71 31.78 -28.46
N ALA A 38 28.85 32.13 -29.02
CA ALA A 38 29.71 33.13 -28.46
C ALA A 38 28.91 34.42 -28.29
N ALA A 39 28.47 34.73 -27.08
CA ALA A 39 28.02 36.06 -26.73
C ALA A 39 29.25 36.98 -26.74
N THR A 40 29.27 37.98 -27.62
CA THR A 40 30.22 39.09 -27.54
C THR A 40 29.94 39.84 -26.23
N ALA A 41 30.80 39.63 -25.27
CA ALA A 41 30.78 40.38 -24.01
C ALA A 41 31.10 41.86 -24.29
N ALA A 42 30.36 42.73 -23.65
CA ALA A 42 30.72 44.14 -23.56
C ALA A 42 32.10 44.31 -22.92
N PRO A 43 32.94 45.26 -23.36
CA PRO A 43 34.32 45.40 -22.83
C PRO A 43 34.27 45.93 -21.41
N GLY A 44 34.71 45.11 -20.45
CA GLY A 44 34.93 45.59 -19.09
C GLY A 44 34.90 44.58 -17.95
N GLN A 45 34.63 43.28 -18.15
CA GLN A 45 34.76 42.33 -17.07
C GLN A 45 35.70 41.16 -17.47
N SER A 46 36.80 41.00 -16.73
CA SER A 46 37.65 39.84 -16.84
C SER A 46 36.90 38.56 -16.54
N PRO A 47 37.20 37.44 -17.25
CA PRO A 47 36.53 36.14 -16.95
C PRO A 47 36.86 35.74 -15.51
N ARG A 48 35.86 35.55 -14.68
CA ARG A 48 36.03 34.97 -13.36
C ARG A 48 36.46 33.51 -13.52
N ALA A 49 37.45 33.09 -12.75
CA ALA A 49 37.86 31.71 -12.65
C ALA A 49 36.68 30.83 -12.18
N ALA A 50 36.45 29.71 -12.86
CA ALA A 50 35.46 28.72 -12.46
C ALA A 50 35.77 28.25 -11.04
N GLY A 51 34.84 28.46 -10.07
CA GLY A 51 34.94 27.90 -8.73
C GLY A 51 34.80 28.87 -7.55
N GLN A 52 34.59 30.19 -7.75
CA GLN A 52 34.27 31.05 -6.62
C GLN A 52 32.79 31.38 -6.55
N ALA A 53 32.15 30.93 -5.43
CA ALA A 53 30.79 31.33 -5.11
C ALA A 53 30.64 32.85 -5.05
N ILE A 54 29.58 33.42 -5.58
CA ILE A 54 29.25 34.82 -5.44
C ILE A 54 28.75 35.03 -4.01
N PRO A 55 29.39 35.83 -3.15
CA PRO A 55 28.88 36.09 -1.81
C PRO A 55 27.44 36.60 -1.85
N GLY A 56 26.53 35.95 -1.10
CA GLY A 56 25.11 36.32 -1.02
C GLY A 56 24.19 35.69 -2.05
N SER A 57 24.71 34.84 -2.99
CA SER A 57 23.88 34.09 -3.95
C SER A 57 23.29 32.79 -3.39
N GLU A 58 23.44 32.55 -2.08
CA GLU A 58 22.79 31.41 -1.43
C GLU A 58 21.29 31.71 -1.22
N SER A 59 20.43 30.79 -1.64
CA SER A 59 19.00 30.93 -1.45
C SER A 59 18.59 30.87 0.03
N VAL A 60 17.74 31.79 0.48
CA VAL A 60 17.21 31.79 1.84
C VAL A 60 15.97 30.89 1.93
N ARG A 61 15.84 30.18 3.04
CA ARG A 61 14.65 29.38 3.32
C ARG A 61 13.47 30.30 3.65
N LEU A 62 12.52 30.43 2.73
CA LEU A 62 11.30 31.18 2.92
C LEU A 62 10.27 30.37 3.72
N THR A 63 9.55 31.03 4.62
CA THR A 63 8.32 30.46 5.18
C THR A 63 7.23 30.43 4.11
N PRO A 64 6.20 29.55 4.23
CA PRO A 64 5.06 29.55 3.29
C PRO A 64 4.39 30.91 3.12
N ALA A 65 4.28 31.71 4.19
CA ALA A 65 3.71 33.06 4.14
C ALA A 65 4.58 34.01 3.34
N GLN A 66 5.89 34.02 3.55
CA GLN A 66 6.84 34.87 2.80
C GLN A 66 6.87 34.48 1.31
N ARG A 67 6.86 33.18 0.99
CA ARG A 67 6.80 32.72 -0.40
C ARG A 67 5.49 33.16 -1.08
N ALA A 68 4.35 33.00 -0.38
CA ALA A 68 3.04 33.43 -0.89
C ALA A 68 2.98 34.98 -1.11
N GLU A 69 3.64 35.75 -0.28
CA GLU A 69 3.77 37.19 -0.45
C GLU A 69 4.54 37.55 -1.72
N LEU A 70 5.73 37.01 -1.90
CA LEU A 70 6.53 37.22 -3.11
C LEU A 70 5.80 36.78 -4.39
N ILE A 71 5.04 35.67 -4.34
CA ILE A 71 4.20 35.25 -5.47
C ILE A 71 3.07 36.25 -5.74
N ARG A 72 2.45 36.82 -4.71
CA ARG A 72 1.42 37.89 -4.90
C ARG A 72 2.02 39.13 -5.54
N ASP A 73 3.19 39.56 -5.08
CA ASP A 73 3.89 40.74 -5.62
C ASP A 73 4.29 40.52 -7.08
N ALA A 74 4.87 39.36 -7.40
CA ALA A 74 5.18 38.99 -8.77
C ALA A 74 3.93 38.95 -9.67
N ASN A 75 2.78 38.43 -9.15
CA ASN A 75 1.51 38.46 -9.87
C ASN A 75 0.98 39.90 -10.10
N ALA A 76 1.15 40.81 -9.15
CA ALA A 76 0.78 42.22 -9.31
C ALA A 76 1.64 42.90 -10.39
N GLY A 77 2.94 42.58 -10.46
CA GLY A 77 3.90 43.17 -11.40
C GLY A 77 3.96 42.52 -12.79
N LYS A 78 3.40 41.32 -12.98
CA LYS A 78 3.64 40.46 -14.18
C LYS A 78 3.30 41.13 -15.52
N ALA A 79 2.29 42.02 -15.58
CA ALA A 79 1.92 42.71 -16.81
C ALA A 79 2.98 43.77 -17.22
N GLN A 80 3.55 44.47 -16.25
CA GLN A 80 4.66 45.38 -16.47
C GLN A 80 5.91 44.62 -16.86
N GLN A 81 6.21 43.52 -16.18
CA GLN A 81 7.32 42.63 -16.51
C GLN A 81 7.23 42.06 -17.94
N ALA A 82 6.05 41.68 -18.41
CA ALA A 82 5.83 41.24 -19.79
C ALA A 82 6.20 42.34 -20.81
N LYS A 83 5.88 43.59 -20.54
CA LYS A 83 6.25 44.75 -21.39
C LYS A 83 7.76 44.97 -21.39
N GLU A 84 8.42 44.94 -20.25
CA GLU A 84 9.87 45.09 -20.11
C GLU A 84 10.64 43.96 -20.85
N LEU A 85 10.09 42.77 -20.88
CA LEU A 85 10.62 41.64 -21.61
C LEU A 85 10.35 41.70 -23.14
N GLY A 86 9.59 42.68 -23.59
CA GLY A 86 9.21 42.84 -25.01
C GLY A 86 8.28 41.76 -25.51
N LEU A 87 7.44 41.16 -24.67
CA LEU A 87 6.50 40.12 -25.09
C LEU A 87 5.39 40.70 -25.96
N GLY A 88 4.89 39.89 -26.92
CA GLY A 88 3.83 40.28 -27.83
C GLY A 88 2.51 40.55 -27.13
N ALA A 89 1.63 41.36 -27.74
CA ALA A 89 0.35 41.80 -27.16
C ALA A 89 -0.60 40.60 -26.82
N GLN A 90 -0.41 39.43 -27.41
CA GLN A 90 -1.17 38.21 -27.12
C GLN A 90 -0.51 37.33 -26.08
N GLU A 91 0.71 37.66 -25.65
CA GLU A 91 1.44 36.94 -24.64
C GLU A 91 1.14 37.48 -23.24
N ALA A 92 1.05 36.60 -22.26
CA ALA A 92 0.94 36.96 -20.85
C ALA A 92 1.81 36.01 -19.99
N LEU A 93 2.23 36.53 -18.82
CA LEU A 93 3.00 35.78 -17.83
C LEU A 93 2.10 35.15 -16.76
N VAL A 94 2.42 33.95 -16.34
CA VAL A 94 1.82 33.23 -15.20
C VAL A 94 2.94 32.92 -14.22
N VAL A 95 2.87 33.48 -13.00
CA VAL A 95 3.87 33.20 -11.95
C VAL A 95 3.74 31.75 -11.46
N ARG A 96 4.84 31.02 -11.44
CA ARG A 96 4.90 29.65 -10.93
C ARG A 96 5.61 29.56 -9.61
N ASP A 97 6.74 30.21 -9.50
CA ASP A 97 7.57 30.12 -8.32
C ASP A 97 8.44 31.35 -8.12
N VAL A 98 8.93 31.52 -6.88
CA VAL A 98 9.91 32.52 -6.49
C VAL A 98 10.97 31.94 -5.60
N VAL A 99 12.23 32.29 -5.85
CA VAL A 99 13.38 32.00 -4.98
C VAL A 99 14.00 33.35 -4.62
N LYS A 100 14.45 33.50 -3.35
CA LYS A 100 15.11 34.72 -2.89
C LYS A 100 16.48 34.36 -2.34
N ASP A 101 17.49 35.11 -2.72
CA ASP A 101 18.87 34.93 -2.24
C ASP A 101 19.15 35.80 -1.01
N ALA A 102 20.24 35.50 -0.30
CA ALA A 102 20.61 36.19 0.92
C ALA A 102 20.96 37.68 0.69
N ASP A 103 21.43 38.05 -0.50
CA ASP A 103 21.67 39.44 -0.91
C ASP A 103 20.38 40.18 -1.28
N GLY A 104 19.21 39.49 -1.27
CA GLY A 104 17.92 40.06 -1.59
C GLY A 104 17.53 39.92 -3.06
N THR A 105 18.36 39.36 -3.93
CA THR A 105 18.01 39.03 -5.32
C THR A 105 16.81 38.07 -5.36
N VAL A 106 15.88 38.31 -6.27
CA VAL A 106 14.68 37.48 -6.42
C VAL A 106 14.64 36.85 -7.81
N HIS A 107 14.54 35.53 -7.86
CA HIS A 107 14.35 34.79 -9.10
C HIS A 107 12.89 34.39 -9.22
N THR A 108 12.20 34.93 -10.22
CA THR A 108 10.79 34.61 -10.47
C THR A 108 10.65 33.72 -11.68
N ARG A 109 10.09 32.56 -11.52
CA ARG A 109 9.77 31.64 -12.63
C ARG A 109 8.38 31.94 -13.17
N TYR A 110 8.32 32.15 -14.47
CA TYR A 110 7.09 32.40 -15.20
C TYR A 110 6.86 31.31 -16.26
N GLU A 111 5.62 30.89 -16.42
CA GLU A 111 5.11 30.35 -17.66
C GLU A 111 4.56 31.42 -18.55
N ARG A 112 4.44 31.12 -19.83
CA ARG A 112 3.77 32.02 -20.79
C ARG A 112 2.45 31.47 -21.27
N THR A 113 1.53 32.35 -21.60
CA THR A 113 0.35 32.02 -22.41
C THR A 113 0.36 32.88 -23.68
N TYR A 114 -0.25 32.39 -24.76
CA TYR A 114 -0.48 33.11 -26.01
C TYR A 114 -1.96 33.02 -26.36
N ALA A 115 -2.63 34.15 -26.48
CA ALA A 115 -4.10 34.22 -26.67
C ALA A 115 -4.87 33.37 -25.69
N GLY A 116 -4.41 33.25 -24.43
CA GLY A 116 -4.98 32.43 -23.37
C GLY A 116 -4.57 30.93 -23.40
N LEU A 117 -3.86 30.50 -24.42
CA LEU A 117 -3.37 29.09 -24.50
C LEU A 117 -2.01 28.98 -23.79
N PRO A 118 -1.76 27.90 -23.00
CA PRO A 118 -0.45 27.65 -22.42
C PRO A 118 0.63 27.50 -23.51
N VAL A 119 1.84 27.99 -23.24
CA VAL A 119 3.00 27.84 -24.13
C VAL A 119 3.97 26.84 -23.52
N LEU A 120 3.96 25.60 -23.99
CA LEU A 120 4.89 24.56 -23.57
C LEU A 120 6.28 24.83 -24.15
N GLY A 121 7.33 24.78 -23.31
CA GLY A 121 8.68 25.19 -23.67
C GLY A 121 8.81 26.71 -23.87
N GLY A 122 7.91 27.47 -23.25
CA GLY A 122 7.91 28.93 -23.29
C GLY A 122 8.26 29.61 -21.97
N ASP A 123 8.53 28.83 -20.93
CA ASP A 123 8.84 29.34 -19.59
C ASP A 123 10.11 30.18 -19.55
N LEU A 124 10.22 31.00 -18.51
CA LEU A 124 11.38 31.87 -18.29
C LEU A 124 11.57 32.15 -16.80
N VAL A 125 12.83 32.47 -16.46
CA VAL A 125 13.19 32.92 -15.12
C VAL A 125 13.71 34.38 -15.23
N VAL A 126 13.13 35.26 -14.45
CA VAL A 126 13.58 36.65 -14.32
C VAL A 126 14.31 36.79 -12.99
N GLU A 127 15.56 37.23 -13.07
CA GLU A 127 16.36 37.62 -11.93
C GLU A 127 16.19 39.11 -11.70
N SER A 128 15.79 39.51 -10.50
CA SER A 128 15.55 40.89 -10.14
C SER A 128 16.45 41.32 -8.96
N THR A 129 16.97 42.51 -9.01
CA THR A 129 17.69 43.11 -7.89
C THR A 129 16.78 43.28 -6.67
N PRO A 130 17.33 43.50 -5.45
CA PRO A 130 16.52 43.80 -4.26
C PRO A 130 15.59 45.03 -4.44
N ALA A 131 15.93 45.95 -5.37
CA ALA A 131 15.09 47.09 -5.72
C ALA A 131 14.03 46.78 -6.79
N GLY A 132 13.92 45.54 -7.25
CA GLY A 132 12.91 45.11 -8.23
C GLY A 132 13.27 45.32 -9.70
N ALA A 133 14.48 45.81 -10.02
CA ALA A 133 14.91 45.95 -11.41
C ALA A 133 15.35 44.65 -12.02
N THR A 134 14.96 44.34 -13.24
CA THR A 134 15.38 43.13 -13.98
C THR A 134 16.90 43.19 -14.21
N GLN A 135 17.61 42.15 -13.73
CA GLN A 135 19.04 41.99 -13.85
C GLN A 135 19.41 41.01 -14.97
N SER A 136 18.75 39.87 -15.00
CA SER A 136 18.94 38.83 -16.05
C SER A 136 17.64 38.10 -16.39
N VAL A 137 17.61 37.45 -17.55
CA VAL A 137 16.47 36.65 -17.97
C VAL A 137 16.94 35.35 -18.66
N VAL A 138 16.59 34.21 -18.12
CA VAL A 138 16.79 32.91 -18.77
C VAL A 138 15.47 32.52 -19.43
N LYS A 139 15.50 32.14 -20.71
CA LYS A 139 14.31 31.78 -21.50
C LYS A 139 14.49 30.37 -22.04
N ALA A 140 13.46 29.51 -21.91
CA ALA A 140 13.43 28.16 -22.51
C ALA A 140 13.47 28.22 -24.04
N THR A 141 12.84 29.20 -24.63
CA THR A 141 12.98 29.50 -26.07
C THR A 141 13.27 30.98 -26.33
N ARG A 142 14.15 31.27 -27.29
CA ARG A 142 14.41 32.60 -27.80
C ARG A 142 13.47 33.00 -28.92
N ALA A 143 12.69 32.05 -29.48
CA ALA A 143 11.72 32.32 -30.53
C ALA A 143 10.61 33.27 -30.05
N ALA A 144 10.19 34.20 -30.90
CA ALA A 144 8.98 34.96 -30.67
C ALA A 144 7.77 34.03 -30.74
N ILE A 145 6.91 34.07 -29.73
CA ILE A 145 5.72 33.21 -29.70
C ILE A 145 4.67 33.78 -30.64
N LYS A 146 4.72 33.32 -31.89
CA LYS A 146 3.83 33.73 -32.97
C LYS A 146 3.44 32.53 -33.82
N PRO A 147 2.53 31.67 -33.34
CA PRO A 147 2.06 30.52 -34.12
C PRO A 147 1.34 30.99 -35.39
N ALA A 148 1.41 30.18 -36.45
CA ALA A 148 0.76 30.51 -37.73
C ALA A 148 -0.78 30.60 -37.59
N THR A 149 -1.35 29.89 -36.63
CA THR A 149 -2.79 29.85 -36.35
C THR A 149 -3.04 29.49 -34.88
N THR A 150 -4.20 29.89 -34.35
CA THR A 150 -4.77 29.43 -33.07
C THR A 150 -6.04 28.59 -33.29
N THR A 151 -6.39 28.34 -34.55
CA THR A 151 -7.53 27.50 -34.95
C THR A 151 -7.07 26.13 -35.37
N ALA A 152 -7.50 25.09 -34.64
CA ALA A 152 -7.20 23.71 -34.96
C ALA A 152 -7.93 23.25 -36.23
N LYS A 153 -7.26 22.46 -37.06
CA LYS A 153 -7.84 21.78 -38.23
C LYS A 153 -8.11 20.31 -37.95
N VAL A 154 -7.38 19.75 -36.98
CA VAL A 154 -7.52 18.35 -36.54
C VAL A 154 -8.44 18.33 -35.32
N PRO A 155 -9.44 17.43 -35.26
CA PRO A 155 -10.28 17.28 -34.08
C PRO A 155 -9.48 16.69 -32.89
N ALA A 156 -9.86 17.06 -31.68
CA ALA A 156 -9.22 16.58 -30.44
C ALA A 156 -9.16 15.04 -30.33
N ALA A 157 -10.23 14.37 -30.72
CA ALA A 157 -10.30 12.89 -30.74
C ALA A 157 -9.19 12.21 -31.56
N LYS A 158 -8.65 12.90 -32.61
CA LYS A 158 -7.51 12.36 -33.35
C LYS A 158 -6.22 12.47 -32.56
N ALA A 159 -6.05 13.52 -31.77
CA ALA A 159 -4.89 13.68 -30.88
C ALA A 159 -4.94 12.63 -29.74
N GLU A 160 -6.13 12.39 -29.20
CA GLU A 160 -6.38 11.34 -28.23
C GLU A 160 -6.01 9.95 -28.77
N ALA A 161 -6.53 9.59 -29.93
CA ALA A 161 -6.21 8.30 -30.57
C ALA A 161 -4.70 8.16 -30.84
N GLN A 162 -4.02 9.24 -31.19
CA GLN A 162 -2.57 9.23 -31.40
C GLN A 162 -1.82 9.05 -30.08
N ALA A 163 -2.25 9.70 -29.00
CA ALA A 163 -1.62 9.56 -27.68
C ALA A 163 -1.76 8.14 -27.13
N LEU A 164 -2.95 7.53 -27.23
CA LEU A 164 -3.16 6.13 -26.90
C LEU A 164 -2.34 5.17 -27.77
N SER A 165 -2.14 5.51 -29.05
CA SER A 165 -1.27 4.71 -29.93
C SER A 165 0.20 4.85 -29.55
N ALA A 166 0.64 6.03 -29.11
CA ALA A 166 2.00 6.25 -28.61
C ALA A 166 2.27 5.39 -27.38
N ALA A 167 1.39 5.44 -26.36
CA ALA A 167 1.51 4.61 -25.17
C ALA A 167 1.55 3.11 -25.49
N LYS A 168 0.70 2.63 -26.40
CA LYS A 168 0.74 1.22 -26.86
C LYS A 168 2.02 0.85 -27.58
N ALA A 169 2.65 1.78 -28.27
CA ALA A 169 3.92 1.54 -28.96
C ALA A 169 5.10 1.37 -27.96
N GLU A 170 4.93 1.85 -26.73
CA GLU A 170 5.84 1.67 -25.59
C GLU A 170 5.44 0.49 -24.70
N ASP A 171 4.61 -0.43 -25.20
CA ASP A 171 4.12 -1.62 -24.47
C ASP A 171 3.35 -1.28 -23.18
N ALA A 172 2.72 -0.10 -23.13
CA ALA A 172 1.91 0.29 -21.99
C ALA A 172 0.74 -0.67 -21.74
N LYS A 173 0.53 -1.02 -20.47
CA LYS A 173 -0.56 -1.87 -20.01
C LYS A 173 -1.78 -1.01 -19.63
N SER A 174 -2.94 -1.36 -20.19
CA SER A 174 -4.21 -0.66 -19.93
C SER A 174 -4.12 0.87 -20.10
N PRO A 175 -3.55 1.40 -21.22
CA PRO A 175 -3.44 2.82 -21.41
C PRO A 175 -4.83 3.48 -21.48
N ASP A 176 -5.01 4.56 -20.74
CA ASP A 176 -6.26 5.29 -20.58
C ASP A 176 -5.98 6.80 -20.68
N VAL A 177 -6.95 7.59 -21.10
CA VAL A 177 -6.80 9.04 -21.16
C VAL A 177 -7.02 9.64 -19.77
N ASN A 178 -5.92 9.99 -19.13
CA ASN A 178 -5.92 10.60 -17.80
C ASN A 178 -6.32 12.09 -17.84
N ARG A 179 -5.97 12.77 -18.94
CA ARG A 179 -6.39 14.15 -19.22
C ARG A 179 -6.72 14.31 -20.70
N GLU A 180 -7.93 14.76 -20.99
CA GLU A 180 -8.38 15.03 -22.36
C GLU A 180 -7.48 16.03 -23.10
N PRO A 181 -7.41 15.95 -24.46
CA PRO A 181 -6.59 16.84 -25.26
C PRO A 181 -6.92 18.32 -25.03
N ARG A 182 -5.96 19.09 -24.52
CA ARG A 182 -6.05 20.54 -24.37
C ARG A 182 -5.23 21.25 -25.43
N LYS A 183 -5.73 22.40 -25.93
CA LYS A 183 -4.95 23.22 -26.87
C LYS A 183 -3.80 23.92 -26.14
N VAL A 184 -2.62 23.87 -26.75
CA VAL A 184 -1.39 24.52 -26.29
C VAL A 184 -0.64 25.13 -27.46
N ILE A 185 0.34 26.01 -27.20
CA ILE A 185 1.35 26.38 -28.17
C ILE A 185 2.63 25.61 -27.83
N TRP A 186 3.07 24.71 -28.68
CA TRP A 186 4.34 24.04 -28.55
C TRP A 186 5.47 24.91 -29.08
N ALA A 187 6.43 25.28 -28.25
CA ALA A 187 7.52 26.22 -28.59
C ALA A 187 8.93 25.69 -28.29
N ALA A 188 9.07 24.51 -27.66
CA ALA A 188 10.37 23.98 -27.24
C ALA A 188 11.32 23.68 -28.41
N ASN A 189 10.79 23.40 -29.60
CA ASN A 189 11.60 23.19 -30.82
C ASN A 189 12.00 24.50 -31.55
N GLY A 190 11.70 25.68 -30.97
CA GLY A 190 11.97 26.98 -31.56
C GLY A 190 10.99 27.44 -32.65
N THR A 191 10.00 26.63 -32.99
CA THR A 191 8.94 26.95 -33.94
C THR A 191 7.56 26.89 -33.27
N PRO A 192 7.02 28.01 -32.79
CA PRO A 192 5.75 27.99 -32.08
C PRO A 192 4.61 27.46 -32.94
N THR A 193 4.03 26.34 -32.54
CA THR A 193 3.01 25.60 -33.29
C THR A 193 1.79 25.36 -32.43
N LEU A 194 0.59 25.58 -32.98
CA LEU A 194 -0.65 25.17 -32.28
C LEU A 194 -0.70 23.64 -32.18
N ALA A 195 -0.84 23.12 -30.98
CA ALA A 195 -0.86 21.68 -30.71
C ALA A 195 -1.96 21.32 -29.73
N TYR A 196 -2.20 20.03 -29.61
CA TYR A 196 -2.88 19.41 -28.49
C TYR A 196 -1.86 18.72 -27.57
N GLU A 197 -2.00 18.88 -26.29
CA GLU A 197 -1.37 18.06 -25.28
C GLU A 197 -2.41 17.11 -24.71
N THR A 198 -2.13 15.81 -24.78
CA THR A 198 -2.94 14.73 -24.21
C THR A 198 -2.10 14.01 -23.17
N VAL A 199 -2.67 13.67 -22.02
CA VAL A 199 -1.98 12.89 -20.99
C VAL A 199 -2.62 11.51 -20.91
N VAL A 200 -1.81 10.48 -21.13
CA VAL A 200 -2.21 9.08 -21.06
C VAL A 200 -1.70 8.49 -19.76
N GLY A 201 -2.62 7.91 -18.99
CA GLY A 201 -2.34 7.12 -17.80
C GLY A 201 -2.27 5.61 -18.12
N GLY A 202 -2.30 4.80 -17.07
CA GLY A 202 -2.13 3.34 -17.15
C GLY A 202 -0.84 2.92 -16.49
N PHE A 203 -0.21 1.88 -17.03
CA PHE A 203 1.07 1.38 -16.51
C PHE A 203 2.08 1.23 -17.66
N GLN A 204 3.32 1.50 -17.39
CA GLN A 204 4.45 1.18 -18.26
C GLN A 204 4.61 -0.34 -18.36
N HIS A 205 5.46 -0.81 -19.26
CA HIS A 205 5.67 -2.25 -19.51
C HIS A 205 6.10 -3.04 -18.27
N ASP A 206 6.81 -2.41 -17.35
CA ASP A 206 7.32 -2.96 -16.08
C ASP A 206 6.35 -2.86 -14.90
N GLY A 207 5.17 -2.23 -15.11
CA GLY A 207 4.16 -2.03 -14.08
C GLY A 207 4.24 -0.69 -13.34
N THR A 208 5.22 0.16 -13.65
CA THR A 208 5.27 1.54 -13.15
C THR A 208 4.03 2.32 -13.63
N PRO A 209 3.40 3.18 -12.80
CA PRO A 209 2.37 4.10 -13.29
C PRO A 209 2.86 4.92 -14.46
N GLN A 210 1.98 5.25 -15.37
CA GLN A 210 2.28 6.05 -16.54
C GLN A 210 1.59 7.43 -16.45
N GLU A 211 2.32 8.49 -16.78
CA GLU A 211 1.78 9.82 -17.07
C GLU A 211 2.46 10.34 -18.35
N LEU A 212 2.14 9.68 -19.48
CA LEU A 212 2.73 10.01 -20.77
C LEU A 212 2.05 11.23 -21.38
N HIS A 213 2.80 12.30 -21.53
CA HIS A 213 2.35 13.49 -22.24
C HIS A 213 2.68 13.39 -23.71
N VAL A 214 1.68 13.55 -24.58
CA VAL A 214 1.85 13.52 -26.04
C VAL A 214 1.40 14.83 -26.64
N VAL A 215 2.30 15.49 -27.37
CA VAL A 215 2.03 16.75 -28.08
C VAL A 215 1.79 16.45 -29.55
N THR A 216 0.58 16.77 -30.01
CA THR A 216 0.13 16.53 -31.41
C THR A 216 -0.14 17.88 -32.11
N ASP A 217 0.43 18.10 -33.28
CA ASP A 217 0.13 19.26 -34.11
C ASP A 217 -1.37 19.36 -34.43
N ALA A 218 -2.01 20.43 -33.97
CA ALA A 218 -3.45 20.63 -34.14
C ALA A 218 -3.86 20.99 -35.59
N THR A 219 -2.90 21.14 -36.51
CA THR A 219 -3.13 21.46 -37.90
C THR A 219 -2.94 20.22 -38.81
N THR A 220 -1.92 19.41 -38.54
CA THR A 220 -1.53 18.26 -39.37
C THR A 220 -1.92 16.93 -38.72
N GLY A 221 -1.98 16.84 -37.41
CA GLY A 221 -2.18 15.63 -36.62
C GLY A 221 -0.89 14.83 -36.44
N ALA A 222 0.27 15.38 -36.76
CA ALA A 222 1.56 14.75 -36.53
C ALA A 222 1.94 14.84 -35.02
N LYS A 223 2.55 13.77 -34.45
CA LYS A 223 3.18 13.82 -33.15
C LYS A 223 4.40 14.75 -33.21
N LEU A 224 4.44 15.76 -32.37
CA LEU A 224 5.53 16.71 -32.25
C LEU A 224 6.52 16.31 -31.17
N TYR A 225 6.03 15.83 -30.06
CA TYR A 225 6.84 15.48 -28.91
C TYR A 225 6.05 14.54 -27.95
N GLU A 226 6.78 13.84 -27.12
CA GLU A 226 6.23 13.10 -25.99
C GLU A 226 7.27 13.03 -24.87
N TRP A 227 6.81 12.91 -23.64
CA TRP A 227 7.65 12.64 -22.49
C TRP A 227 6.85 11.91 -21.41
N GLU A 228 7.52 11.05 -20.67
CA GLU A 228 7.00 10.45 -19.46
C GLU A 228 7.24 11.42 -18.30
N ALA A 229 6.20 11.70 -17.50
CA ALA A 229 6.28 12.61 -16.34
C ALA A 229 6.56 11.87 -15.03
N ILE A 230 6.43 10.54 -15.01
CA ILE A 230 6.85 9.72 -13.88
C ILE A 230 8.36 9.53 -13.95
N GLU A 231 9.06 10.14 -13.01
CA GLU A 231 10.51 10.00 -12.88
C GLU A 231 10.79 8.71 -12.10
N THR A 232 11.64 7.84 -12.66
CA THR A 232 12.01 6.56 -12.05
C THR A 232 13.50 6.34 -12.17
N GLY A 233 14.08 5.81 -11.08
CA GLY A 233 15.46 5.37 -11.03
C GLY A 233 15.59 3.85 -11.09
N THR A 234 16.83 3.38 -11.19
CA THR A 234 17.18 1.96 -11.11
C THR A 234 17.59 1.61 -9.68
N GLY A 235 16.87 0.68 -9.06
CA GLY A 235 17.23 0.07 -7.77
C GLY A 235 17.94 -1.28 -8.01
N ASN A 236 19.16 -1.43 -7.48
CA ASN A 236 19.81 -2.73 -7.34
C ASN A 236 19.65 -3.17 -5.88
N THR A 237 18.56 -3.86 -5.64
CA THR A 237 18.08 -4.25 -4.30
C THR A 237 18.85 -5.45 -3.76
N VAL A 238 18.71 -5.72 -2.45
CA VAL A 238 19.31 -6.93 -1.83
C VAL A 238 18.53 -8.18 -2.21
N TYR A 239 17.17 -8.09 -2.21
CA TYR A 239 16.29 -9.25 -2.32
C TYR A 239 15.56 -9.34 -3.66
N SER A 240 15.08 -8.20 -4.18
CA SER A 240 14.20 -8.17 -5.35
C SER A 240 14.94 -8.03 -6.69
N GLY A 241 16.30 -8.11 -6.70
CA GLY A 241 17.11 -7.96 -7.91
C GLY A 241 17.17 -6.51 -8.42
N GLN A 242 17.27 -6.34 -9.73
CA GLN A 242 17.23 -5.00 -10.34
C GLN A 242 15.78 -4.61 -10.63
N VAL A 243 15.36 -3.47 -10.10
CA VAL A 243 13.98 -2.97 -10.16
C VAL A 243 13.94 -1.49 -10.53
N THR A 244 12.77 -1.05 -10.98
CA THR A 244 12.48 0.37 -11.20
C THR A 244 11.87 0.96 -9.93
N ILE A 245 12.40 2.08 -9.45
CA ILE A 245 11.92 2.76 -8.25
C ILE A 245 11.65 4.23 -8.49
N GLY A 246 10.67 4.79 -7.77
CA GLY A 246 10.36 6.21 -7.81
C GLY A 246 11.48 7.07 -7.23
N SER A 247 11.95 8.04 -7.99
CA SER A 247 12.96 9.01 -7.60
C SER A 247 12.58 10.42 -8.02
N THR A 248 13.33 11.42 -7.61
CA THR A 248 13.13 12.81 -8.04
C THR A 248 14.47 13.48 -8.28
N GLN A 249 14.62 14.12 -9.45
CA GLN A 249 15.76 14.95 -9.74
C GLN A 249 15.63 16.34 -9.12
N SER A 250 16.68 16.80 -8.46
CA SER A 250 16.78 18.15 -7.88
C SER A 250 18.11 18.80 -8.29
N GLY A 251 18.06 19.63 -9.31
CA GLY A 251 19.27 20.20 -9.92
C GLY A 251 20.12 19.11 -10.60
N SER A 252 21.34 18.90 -10.11
CA SER A 252 22.27 17.88 -10.61
C SER A 252 22.28 16.60 -9.77
N THR A 253 21.38 16.47 -8.79
CA THR A 253 21.30 15.29 -7.91
C THR A 253 19.95 14.65 -7.99
N TYR A 254 19.90 13.33 -7.81
CA TYR A 254 18.71 12.55 -7.63
C TYR A 254 18.51 12.21 -6.16
N ASN A 255 17.27 11.96 -5.73
CA ASN A 255 16.97 11.52 -4.37
C ASN A 255 15.82 10.49 -4.38
N LEU A 256 15.82 9.60 -3.37
CA LEU A 256 14.76 8.62 -3.18
C LEU A 256 13.51 9.29 -2.59
N THR A 257 12.81 10.05 -3.46
CA THR A 257 11.50 10.65 -3.22
C THR A 257 10.57 10.25 -4.35
N ASP A 258 9.56 9.46 -4.07
CA ASP A 258 8.58 9.01 -5.05
C ASP A 258 7.42 10.00 -5.15
N GLY A 259 7.51 10.89 -6.11
CA GLY A 259 6.48 11.91 -6.38
C GLY A 259 5.14 11.33 -6.84
N ALA A 260 5.15 10.19 -7.52
CA ALA A 260 3.96 9.53 -8.03
C ALA A 260 3.13 8.87 -6.93
N ARG A 261 3.77 8.52 -5.80
CA ARG A 261 3.15 7.79 -4.69
C ARG A 261 3.14 8.62 -3.40
N GLY A 262 2.54 9.81 -3.50
CA GLY A 262 2.30 10.69 -2.36
C GLY A 262 3.56 11.33 -1.76
N GLY A 263 4.68 11.31 -2.48
CA GLY A 263 5.95 11.89 -2.03
C GLY A 263 6.65 11.03 -0.98
N HIS A 264 6.49 9.70 -1.04
CA HIS A 264 7.22 8.76 -0.18
C HIS A 264 8.72 9.03 -0.25
N LYS A 265 9.43 8.95 0.88
CA LYS A 265 10.87 9.22 0.97
C LYS A 265 11.59 8.12 1.71
N THR A 266 12.82 7.82 1.31
CA THR A 266 13.65 6.83 1.99
C THR A 266 14.92 7.47 2.56
N TYR A 267 15.15 7.23 3.85
CA TYR A 267 16.21 7.84 4.64
C TYR A 267 17.17 6.81 5.22
N ASN A 268 18.45 7.17 5.32
CA ASN A 268 19.50 6.42 5.99
C ASN A 268 19.70 6.95 7.41
N LEU A 269 19.48 6.13 8.42
CA LEU A 269 19.77 6.42 9.82
C LEU A 269 21.25 6.23 10.20
N ASN A 270 22.03 5.61 9.31
CA ASN A 270 23.45 5.34 9.55
C ASN A 270 23.72 4.72 10.94
N ARG A 271 22.90 3.74 11.32
CA ARG A 271 22.87 3.04 12.62
C ARG A 271 22.49 3.92 13.82
N GLY A 272 21.95 5.11 13.56
CA GLY A 272 21.28 5.90 14.60
C GLY A 272 19.94 5.30 15.00
N THR A 273 19.48 5.65 16.21
CA THR A 273 18.19 5.16 16.78
C THR A 273 17.15 6.27 16.94
N SER A 274 17.42 7.45 16.39
CA SER A 274 16.52 8.61 16.52
C SER A 274 16.61 9.54 15.31
N GLY A 275 15.64 10.44 15.19
CA GLY A 275 15.57 11.40 14.08
C GLY A 275 15.04 10.76 12.79
N THR A 276 15.03 11.55 11.71
CA THR A 276 14.53 11.12 10.39
C THR A 276 15.64 10.41 9.59
N GLY A 277 16.89 10.71 9.86
CA GLY A 277 18.03 10.26 9.05
C GLY A 277 18.35 11.22 7.89
N THR A 278 19.26 10.80 7.02
CA THR A 278 19.65 11.53 5.81
C THR A 278 18.91 10.96 4.61
N LEU A 279 18.22 11.81 3.84
CA LEU A 279 17.56 11.38 2.59
C LEU A 279 18.63 10.80 1.65
N PHE A 280 18.37 9.63 1.08
CA PHE A 280 19.27 9.09 0.05
C PHE A 280 19.29 10.04 -1.15
N SER A 281 20.51 10.46 -1.52
CA SER A 281 20.75 11.42 -2.60
C SER A 281 22.08 11.11 -3.28
N GLY A 282 22.10 11.10 -4.61
CA GLY A 282 23.25 10.75 -5.42
C GLY A 282 23.38 11.59 -6.69
N PRO A 283 24.53 11.50 -7.39
CA PRO A 283 24.78 12.23 -8.65
C PRO A 283 24.11 11.57 -9.87
N ASP A 284 23.66 10.34 -9.74
CA ASP A 284 22.98 9.55 -10.76
C ASP A 284 21.69 8.94 -10.17
N ASP A 285 20.89 8.31 -11.02
CA ASP A 285 19.62 7.69 -10.64
C ASP A 285 19.73 6.15 -10.57
N VAL A 286 20.86 5.68 -10.03
CA VAL A 286 21.14 4.25 -9.81
C VAL A 286 21.44 4.02 -8.35
N TRP A 287 20.60 3.24 -7.68
CA TRP A 287 20.57 3.07 -6.24
C TRP A 287 21.01 1.65 -5.86
N GLY A 288 22.10 1.55 -5.13
CA GLY A 288 22.62 0.28 -4.63
C GLY A 288 23.39 -0.53 -5.68
N ASN A 289 23.81 -1.72 -5.28
CA ASN A 289 24.60 -2.65 -6.11
C ASN A 289 24.20 -4.13 -5.93
N GLY A 290 23.08 -4.40 -5.26
CA GLY A 290 22.57 -5.76 -4.99
C GLY A 290 23.20 -6.42 -3.75
N SER A 291 24.06 -5.73 -3.00
CA SER A 291 24.69 -6.29 -1.80
C SER A 291 24.18 -5.63 -0.53
N ALA A 292 23.90 -6.42 0.50
CA ALA A 292 23.55 -5.93 1.83
C ALA A 292 24.66 -5.06 2.49
N SER A 293 25.91 -5.15 2.01
CA SER A 293 26.99 -4.29 2.46
C SER A 293 26.97 -2.88 1.87
N ASN A 294 26.19 -2.65 0.84
CA ASN A 294 25.95 -1.33 0.26
C ASN A 294 24.69 -0.72 0.86
N LEU A 295 24.83 0.43 1.51
CA LEU A 295 23.71 1.07 2.23
C LEU A 295 22.55 1.48 1.31
N GLU A 296 22.82 1.81 0.05
CA GLU A 296 21.78 2.18 -0.90
C GLU A 296 20.94 0.98 -1.35
N SER A 297 21.47 -0.27 -1.28
CA SER A 297 20.71 -1.46 -1.67
C SER A 297 19.51 -1.68 -0.74
N ALA A 298 19.68 -1.58 0.57
CA ALA A 298 18.56 -1.65 1.53
C ALA A 298 17.63 -0.44 1.39
N GLY A 299 18.16 0.73 1.02
CA GLY A 299 17.37 1.91 0.69
C GLY A 299 16.47 1.68 -0.54
N ALA A 300 17.01 1.00 -1.57
CA ALA A 300 16.30 0.62 -2.78
C ALA A 300 15.21 -0.44 -2.49
N ASP A 301 15.49 -1.46 -1.66
CA ASP A 301 14.48 -2.43 -1.20
C ASP A 301 13.30 -1.74 -0.50
N ALA A 302 13.59 -0.88 0.49
CA ALA A 302 12.56 -0.18 1.25
C ALA A 302 11.73 0.77 0.38
N ALA A 303 12.35 1.43 -0.61
CA ALA A 303 11.64 2.27 -1.57
C ALA A 303 10.74 1.41 -2.49
N TYR A 304 11.25 0.28 -2.97
CA TYR A 304 10.52 -0.65 -3.82
C TYR A 304 9.33 -1.29 -3.10
N GLY A 305 9.53 -1.81 -1.88
CA GLY A 305 8.45 -2.37 -1.07
C GLY A 305 7.35 -1.35 -0.77
N ALA A 306 7.73 -0.11 -0.47
CA ALA A 306 6.77 0.96 -0.23
C ALA A 306 5.97 1.34 -1.49
N GLN A 307 6.60 1.42 -2.67
CA GLN A 307 5.89 1.70 -3.92
C GLN A 307 4.94 0.58 -4.31
N LEU A 308 5.34 -0.68 -4.16
CA LEU A 308 4.49 -1.84 -4.43
C LEU A 308 3.26 -1.86 -3.51
N THR A 309 3.46 -1.59 -2.21
CA THR A 309 2.37 -1.53 -1.24
C THR A 309 1.38 -0.41 -1.56
N TRP A 310 1.88 0.77 -1.94
CA TRP A 310 1.04 1.87 -2.40
C TRP A 310 0.22 1.48 -3.63
N ASP A 311 0.88 0.93 -4.66
CA ASP A 311 0.24 0.55 -5.92
C ASP A 311 -0.77 -0.58 -5.71
N TYR A 312 -0.47 -1.55 -4.86
CA TYR A 312 -1.40 -2.61 -4.48
C TYR A 312 -2.67 -2.04 -3.86
N TYR A 313 -2.57 -1.21 -2.82
CA TYR A 313 -3.76 -0.62 -2.18
C TYR A 313 -4.56 0.26 -3.14
N LYS A 314 -3.89 1.00 -4.01
CA LYS A 314 -4.55 1.84 -5.01
C LYS A 314 -5.26 1.02 -6.08
N ASN A 315 -4.58 0.04 -6.67
CA ASN A 315 -5.06 -0.69 -7.85
C ASN A 315 -6.02 -1.82 -7.50
N VAL A 316 -5.81 -2.50 -6.37
CA VAL A 316 -6.64 -3.63 -5.92
C VAL A 316 -7.82 -3.16 -5.08
N HIS A 317 -7.61 -2.16 -4.24
CA HIS A 317 -8.59 -1.71 -3.24
C HIS A 317 -9.09 -0.27 -3.44
N GLY A 318 -8.59 0.47 -4.43
CA GLY A 318 -9.00 1.85 -4.71
C GLY A 318 -8.56 2.88 -3.65
N ARG A 319 -7.56 2.53 -2.80
CA ARG A 319 -7.11 3.36 -1.69
C ARG A 319 -5.78 4.03 -2.00
N SER A 320 -5.78 5.36 -2.11
CA SER A 320 -4.57 6.16 -2.37
C SER A 320 -3.81 6.43 -1.07
N GLY A 321 -2.79 5.59 -0.79
CA GLY A 321 -1.98 5.65 0.43
C GLY A 321 -2.65 5.04 1.66
N ILE A 322 -1.87 4.79 2.71
CA ILE A 322 -2.34 4.13 3.93
C ILE A 322 -3.43 4.92 4.67
N ARG A 323 -3.41 6.25 4.63
CA ARG A 323 -4.51 7.10 5.15
C ARG A 323 -5.67 7.23 4.18
N GLY A 324 -5.50 6.92 2.91
CA GLY A 324 -6.48 7.17 1.85
C GLY A 324 -6.57 8.64 1.43
N ASP A 325 -5.60 9.45 1.80
CA ASP A 325 -5.54 10.91 1.57
C ASP A 325 -4.55 11.30 0.46
N GLY A 326 -3.91 10.33 -0.18
CA GLY A 326 -2.91 10.57 -1.22
C GLY A 326 -1.54 11.02 -0.70
N VAL A 327 -1.30 10.96 0.61
CA VAL A 327 -0.01 11.34 1.22
C VAL A 327 0.80 10.09 1.53
N GLY A 328 2.06 10.06 1.05
CA GLY A 328 3.01 8.99 1.31
C GLY A 328 3.55 9.03 2.75
N ALA A 329 3.83 7.86 3.31
CA ALA A 329 4.65 7.72 4.51
C ALA A 329 6.14 7.92 4.15
N TYR A 330 7.07 7.58 5.04
CA TYR A 330 8.48 7.48 4.69
C TYR A 330 9.15 6.27 5.35
N SER A 331 10.22 5.80 4.73
CA SER A 331 11.03 4.68 5.22
C SER A 331 12.34 5.16 5.81
N ARG A 332 12.82 4.50 6.87
CA ARG A 332 14.15 4.70 7.45
C ARG A 332 14.86 3.36 7.53
N VAL A 333 16.00 3.23 6.87
CA VAL A 333 16.82 2.01 6.92
C VAL A 333 18.04 2.21 7.78
N HIS A 334 18.73 1.11 8.11
CA HIS A 334 19.96 1.09 8.93
C HIS A 334 19.73 1.63 10.35
N TYR A 335 18.64 1.20 10.98
CA TYR A 335 18.33 1.55 12.36
C TYR A 335 19.14 0.71 13.34
N GLY A 336 19.84 1.37 14.25
CA GLY A 336 20.61 0.73 15.31
C GLY A 336 21.81 -0.07 14.82
N ASN A 337 22.42 -0.85 15.70
CA ASN A 337 23.52 -1.74 15.38
C ASN A 337 23.17 -3.17 15.78
N ASN A 338 23.27 -4.11 14.85
CA ASN A 338 22.79 -5.50 15.02
C ASN A 338 21.28 -5.55 15.43
N TYR A 339 20.48 -4.63 14.92
CA TYR A 339 19.07 -4.58 15.27
C TYR A 339 18.28 -5.55 14.38
N VAL A 340 17.74 -6.60 15.00
CA VAL A 340 17.04 -7.70 14.33
C VAL A 340 15.53 -7.49 14.46
N ASN A 341 15.04 -6.37 13.93
CA ASN A 341 13.60 -6.09 13.84
C ASN A 341 13.34 -4.95 12.84
N ALA A 342 12.08 -4.82 12.42
CA ALA A 342 11.51 -3.67 11.75
C ALA A 342 10.30 -3.18 12.56
N PHE A 343 9.82 -1.97 12.33
CA PHE A 343 8.62 -1.46 12.99
C PHE A 343 8.01 -0.26 12.28
N TRP A 344 6.69 -0.18 12.36
CA TRP A 344 5.90 1.02 12.06
C TRP A 344 5.79 1.93 13.28
N SER A 345 5.66 3.23 13.03
CA SER A 345 5.35 4.21 14.08
C SER A 345 4.37 5.26 13.59
N ASP A 346 3.20 5.31 14.22
CA ASP A 346 2.18 6.33 13.96
C ASP A 346 2.67 7.75 14.27
N SER A 347 3.55 7.91 15.28
CA SER A 347 4.04 9.21 15.70
C SER A 347 4.90 9.92 14.65
N CYS A 348 5.64 9.18 13.84
CA CYS A 348 6.38 9.72 12.71
C CYS A 348 5.67 9.46 11.37
N PHE A 349 4.67 8.61 11.35
CA PHE A 349 4.04 8.11 10.12
C PHE A 349 5.09 7.47 9.19
N CYS A 350 5.83 6.51 9.73
CA CYS A 350 7.00 5.95 9.05
C CYS A 350 7.28 4.49 9.40
N MET A 351 7.91 3.78 8.46
CA MET A 351 8.55 2.49 8.65
C MET A 351 10.00 2.66 9.06
N THR A 352 10.53 1.71 9.84
CA THR A 352 11.92 1.71 10.28
C THR A 352 12.46 0.29 10.28
N TYR A 353 13.60 0.08 9.63
CA TYR A 353 14.19 -1.23 9.38
C TYR A 353 15.61 -1.31 9.95
N GLY A 354 15.90 -2.39 10.71
CA GLY A 354 17.24 -2.77 11.12
C GLY A 354 17.95 -3.57 10.04
N ASP A 355 19.28 -3.78 10.26
CA ASP A 355 20.14 -4.54 9.33
C ASP A 355 20.34 -6.00 9.76
N GLY A 356 19.57 -6.48 10.72
CA GLY A 356 19.70 -7.86 11.20
C GLY A 356 20.97 -8.13 12.01
N SER A 357 21.20 -9.39 12.32
CA SER A 357 22.38 -9.84 13.03
C SER A 357 23.65 -9.59 12.20
N GLY A 358 24.68 -9.04 12.82
CA GLY A 358 25.91 -8.67 12.13
C GLY A 358 25.77 -7.49 11.16
N ASN A 359 24.60 -6.86 11.08
CA ASN A 359 24.23 -5.86 10.07
C ASN A 359 24.39 -6.40 8.63
N ALA A 360 24.03 -7.66 8.41
CA ALA A 360 24.25 -8.36 7.15
C ALA A 360 22.96 -8.69 6.38
N ASN A 361 21.80 -8.61 7.04
CA ASN A 361 20.49 -8.98 6.49
C ASN A 361 19.48 -7.88 6.81
N PRO A 362 19.43 -6.77 6.05
CA PRO A 362 18.46 -5.70 6.27
C PRO A 362 17.03 -6.24 6.15
N LEU A 363 16.13 -5.81 7.05
CA LEU A 363 14.77 -6.32 7.13
C LEU A 363 13.85 -5.58 6.14
N THR A 364 14.21 -5.58 4.85
CA THR A 364 13.62 -4.75 3.81
C THR A 364 13.03 -5.55 2.63
N ALA A 365 12.83 -6.87 2.76
CA ALA A 365 12.13 -7.69 1.77
C ALA A 365 10.71 -7.15 1.51
N ILE A 366 10.10 -7.49 0.38
CA ILE A 366 8.82 -6.93 -0.08
C ILE A 366 7.72 -7.16 0.97
N ASP A 367 7.58 -8.39 1.44
CA ASP A 367 6.57 -8.80 2.41
C ASP A 367 6.72 -8.06 3.75
N VAL A 368 7.97 -7.89 4.25
CA VAL A 368 8.26 -7.16 5.49
C VAL A 368 8.02 -5.66 5.31
N ALA A 369 8.41 -5.07 4.20
CA ALA A 369 8.11 -3.66 3.92
C ALA A 369 6.60 -3.39 3.85
N ALA A 370 5.86 -4.31 3.23
CA ALA A 370 4.41 -4.24 3.15
C ALA A 370 3.73 -4.53 4.50
N HIS A 371 4.28 -5.44 5.31
CA HIS A 371 3.84 -5.72 6.68
C HIS A 371 3.89 -4.45 7.53
N GLU A 372 5.02 -3.75 7.57
CA GLU A 372 5.20 -2.53 8.35
C GLU A 372 4.27 -1.40 7.89
N MET A 373 4.14 -1.22 6.58
CA MET A 373 3.24 -0.22 6.01
C MET A 373 1.77 -0.54 6.31
N THR A 374 1.43 -1.82 6.43
CA THR A 374 0.08 -2.28 6.76
C THR A 374 -0.30 -2.02 8.22
N HIS A 375 0.65 -1.98 9.17
CA HIS A 375 0.36 -1.45 10.51
C HIS A 375 -0.18 -0.03 10.45
N GLY A 376 0.38 0.81 9.57
CA GLY A 376 -0.15 2.15 9.30
C GLY A 376 -1.56 2.13 8.71
N LEU A 377 -1.88 1.18 7.82
CA LEU A 377 -3.25 1.00 7.34
C LEU A 377 -4.20 0.60 8.47
N THR A 378 -3.81 -0.37 9.29
CA THR A 378 -4.60 -0.85 10.42
C THR A 378 -4.89 0.27 11.41
N SER A 379 -3.89 1.09 11.78
CA SER A 379 -4.05 2.27 12.65
C SER A 379 -5.03 3.30 12.08
N ASN A 380 -5.06 3.48 10.76
CA ASN A 380 -5.91 4.45 10.08
C ASN A 380 -7.26 3.86 9.59
N THR A 381 -7.60 2.64 9.99
CA THR A 381 -8.87 1.96 9.67
C THR A 381 -9.50 1.35 10.92
N ALA A 382 -9.34 0.07 11.16
CA ALA A 382 -9.90 -0.62 12.34
C ALA A 382 -9.28 -0.16 13.66
N GLY A 383 -8.03 0.28 13.64
CA GLY A 383 -7.31 0.70 14.85
C GLY A 383 -7.13 -0.42 15.87
N LEU A 384 -6.97 -1.68 15.41
CA LEU A 384 -6.83 -2.86 16.27
C LEU A 384 -5.78 -2.64 17.36
N ASN A 385 -6.17 -2.75 18.62
CA ASN A 385 -5.26 -2.62 19.76
C ASN A 385 -4.16 -3.66 19.71
N TYR A 386 -2.92 -3.25 19.93
CA TYR A 386 -1.74 -4.13 19.81
C TYR A 386 -1.53 -4.98 21.06
N SER A 387 -2.58 -5.69 21.49
CA SER A 387 -2.57 -6.61 22.63
C SER A 387 -3.71 -7.61 22.56
N GLY A 388 -3.56 -8.77 23.19
CA GLY A 388 -4.59 -9.81 23.20
C GLY A 388 -4.92 -10.34 21.80
N GLU A 389 -6.16 -10.75 21.59
CA GLU A 389 -6.61 -11.26 20.27
C GLU A 389 -6.60 -10.17 19.19
N SER A 390 -6.94 -8.93 19.55
CA SER A 390 -6.88 -7.80 18.61
C SER A 390 -5.45 -7.51 18.15
N GLY A 391 -4.45 -7.73 19.00
CA GLY A 391 -3.04 -7.63 18.65
C GLY A 391 -2.61 -8.72 17.68
N GLY A 392 -3.05 -9.96 17.91
CA GLY A 392 -2.83 -11.07 16.96
C GLY A 392 -3.48 -10.82 15.60
N LEU A 393 -4.68 -10.23 15.57
CA LEU A 393 -5.36 -9.83 14.33
C LEU A 393 -4.66 -8.64 13.63
N ASN A 394 -4.05 -7.73 14.38
CA ASN A 394 -3.23 -6.63 13.85
C ASN A 394 -2.02 -7.20 13.11
N GLU A 395 -1.25 -8.08 13.76
CA GLU A 395 -0.11 -8.78 13.14
C GLU A 395 -0.52 -9.61 11.91
N ALA A 396 -1.59 -10.41 12.05
CA ALA A 396 -2.08 -11.20 10.94
C ALA A 396 -2.52 -10.34 9.74
N THR A 397 -3.10 -9.17 9.99
CA THR A 397 -3.45 -8.23 8.92
C THR A 397 -2.22 -7.77 8.16
N SER A 398 -1.12 -7.50 8.87
CA SER A 398 0.17 -7.13 8.28
C SER A 398 0.79 -8.28 7.48
N ASP A 399 0.78 -9.51 7.99
CA ASP A 399 1.26 -10.69 7.27
C ASP A 399 0.41 -10.99 6.02
N ILE A 400 -0.91 -10.92 6.14
CA ILE A 400 -1.84 -11.14 5.03
C ILE A 400 -1.55 -10.17 3.87
N PHE A 401 -1.40 -8.88 4.16
CA PHE A 401 -1.12 -7.92 3.12
C PHE A 401 0.36 -7.90 2.71
N GLY A 402 1.30 -8.30 3.58
CA GLY A 402 2.69 -8.58 3.23
C GLY A 402 2.77 -9.58 2.10
N SER A 403 2.25 -10.79 2.33
CA SER A 403 2.18 -11.85 1.33
C SER A 403 1.40 -11.44 0.06
N THR A 404 0.24 -10.78 0.18
CA THR A 404 -0.52 -10.38 -1.02
C THR A 404 0.17 -9.30 -1.85
N VAL A 405 0.94 -8.40 -1.26
CA VAL A 405 1.76 -7.40 -1.99
C VAL A 405 2.90 -8.09 -2.72
N GLU A 406 3.54 -9.06 -2.12
CA GLU A 406 4.58 -9.85 -2.76
C GLU A 406 4.04 -10.61 -3.98
N PHE A 407 2.91 -11.28 -3.87
CA PHE A 407 2.22 -11.85 -5.05
C PHE A 407 1.86 -10.80 -6.09
N TYR A 408 1.45 -9.60 -5.68
CA TYR A 408 1.14 -8.49 -6.59
C TYR A 408 2.38 -7.99 -7.33
N ALA A 409 3.53 -7.99 -6.68
CA ALA A 409 4.81 -7.59 -7.27
C ALA A 409 5.18 -8.42 -8.49
N ALA A 410 4.79 -9.71 -8.50
CA ALA A 410 5.15 -10.67 -9.56
C ALA A 410 6.67 -10.63 -9.88
N ASN A 411 7.50 -10.40 -8.87
CA ASN A 411 8.95 -10.31 -9.00
C ASN A 411 9.54 -11.71 -9.19
N SER A 412 10.53 -11.86 -10.06
CA SER A 412 11.15 -13.16 -10.33
C SER A 412 12.27 -13.53 -9.37
N SER A 413 12.80 -12.57 -8.61
CA SER A 413 13.84 -12.79 -7.59
C SER A 413 13.25 -13.03 -6.20
N ASP A 414 12.05 -12.47 -5.97
CA ASP A 414 11.28 -12.52 -4.74
C ASP A 414 9.86 -12.91 -5.14
N VAL A 415 9.62 -14.22 -5.23
CA VAL A 415 8.41 -14.78 -5.86
C VAL A 415 7.33 -14.97 -4.83
N GLY A 416 6.21 -14.27 -4.98
CA GLY A 416 5.11 -14.28 -4.02
C GLY A 416 4.68 -15.67 -3.55
N ASP A 417 4.61 -15.82 -2.22
CA ASP A 417 4.28 -17.07 -1.56
C ASP A 417 3.51 -16.84 -0.23
N TYR A 418 3.43 -17.80 0.66
CA TYR A 418 2.77 -17.74 1.97
C TYR A 418 3.74 -17.97 3.13
N LEU A 419 5.00 -17.66 2.90
CA LEU A 419 6.02 -17.56 3.94
C LEU A 419 6.16 -16.09 4.32
N ILE A 420 6.75 -15.77 5.43
CA ILE A 420 6.99 -14.38 5.87
C ILE A 420 8.45 -14.25 6.26
N GLY A 421 9.15 -13.32 5.62
CA GLY A 421 10.56 -13.01 5.88
C GLY A 421 11.53 -14.08 5.43
N GLU A 422 11.18 -14.91 4.44
CA GLU A 422 12.02 -16.02 3.95
C GLU A 422 13.29 -15.54 3.28
N GLU A 423 13.26 -14.41 2.57
CA GLU A 423 14.44 -13.85 1.91
C GLU A 423 15.48 -13.30 2.90
N ILE A 424 15.06 -12.88 4.10
CA ILE A 424 15.94 -12.21 5.07
C ILE A 424 16.86 -13.19 5.81
N ASN A 425 16.48 -14.49 5.89
CA ASN A 425 17.21 -15.48 6.69
C ASN A 425 17.44 -15.01 8.15
N ILE A 426 16.40 -14.49 8.78
CA ILE A 426 16.49 -13.88 10.11
C ILE A 426 16.92 -14.86 11.20
N ASN A 427 16.56 -16.16 11.03
CA ASN A 427 16.90 -17.24 11.94
C ASN A 427 18.33 -17.78 11.72
N GLY A 428 18.96 -17.45 10.59
CA GLY A 428 20.32 -17.89 10.24
C GLY A 428 20.41 -19.34 9.77
N ASP A 429 19.27 -20.02 9.55
CA ASP A 429 19.17 -21.42 9.12
C ASP A 429 18.43 -21.62 7.80
N GLY A 430 18.05 -20.51 7.13
CA GLY A 430 17.30 -20.50 5.87
C GLY A 430 15.82 -20.77 6.02
N THR A 431 15.28 -20.71 7.25
CA THR A 431 13.83 -20.80 7.48
C THR A 431 13.18 -19.42 7.50
N PRO A 432 11.92 -19.31 7.02
CA PRO A 432 11.16 -18.08 7.13
C PRO A 432 10.85 -17.72 8.58
N LEU A 433 10.47 -16.48 8.83
CA LEU A 433 10.06 -16.03 10.14
C LEU A 433 8.73 -16.67 10.55
N ARG A 434 7.75 -16.76 9.63
CA ARG A 434 6.44 -17.37 9.87
C ARG A 434 5.94 -18.14 8.63
N TYR A 435 4.95 -19.00 8.86
CA TYR A 435 4.29 -19.83 7.84
C TYR A 435 2.78 -19.60 7.92
N MET A 436 2.12 -19.26 6.81
CA MET A 436 0.68 -19.03 6.81
C MET A 436 -0.15 -20.32 6.65
N ASP A 437 0.37 -21.35 5.97
CA ASP A 437 -0.35 -22.63 5.75
C ASP A 437 -0.45 -23.50 6.99
N LYS A 438 0.55 -23.45 7.83
CA LYS A 438 0.67 -24.18 9.09
C LYS A 438 1.61 -23.43 10.03
N PRO A 439 1.11 -22.42 10.73
CA PRO A 439 1.91 -21.55 11.58
C PRO A 439 2.82 -22.25 12.56
N SER A 440 2.37 -23.38 13.13
CA SER A 440 3.17 -24.15 14.12
C SER A 440 4.50 -24.69 13.59
N LYS A 441 4.79 -24.56 12.29
CA LYS A 441 6.11 -24.92 11.72
C LYS A 441 7.23 -24.07 12.29
N ASP A 442 6.97 -22.85 12.74
CA ASP A 442 7.94 -21.95 13.39
C ASP A 442 8.26 -22.34 14.85
N GLY A 443 7.53 -23.33 15.39
CA GLY A 443 7.70 -23.83 16.78
C GLY A 443 6.97 -23.02 17.86
N SER A 444 6.42 -21.86 17.56
CA SER A 444 5.82 -20.93 18.54
C SER A 444 4.38 -20.55 18.22
N SER A 445 4.08 -20.25 16.96
CA SER A 445 2.76 -19.84 16.47
C SER A 445 1.72 -20.98 16.59
N LYS A 446 0.44 -20.61 16.56
CA LYS A 446 -0.67 -21.55 16.72
C LYS A 446 -1.42 -21.73 15.39
N ASP A 447 -1.74 -22.98 15.05
CA ASP A 447 -2.49 -23.30 13.83
C ASP A 447 -3.98 -22.96 13.96
N SER A 448 -4.51 -22.93 15.18
CA SER A 448 -5.93 -22.80 15.46
C SER A 448 -6.18 -21.98 16.72
N TRP A 449 -7.34 -21.37 16.78
CA TRP A 449 -7.79 -20.63 17.95
C TRP A 449 -8.06 -21.55 19.16
N TYR A 450 -7.79 -21.03 20.35
CA TYR A 450 -8.18 -21.58 21.66
C TYR A 450 -8.38 -20.44 22.66
N SER A 451 -9.10 -20.70 23.74
CA SER A 451 -9.52 -19.66 24.71
C SER A 451 -8.38 -18.88 25.39
N GLY A 452 -7.14 -19.37 25.30
CA GLY A 452 -5.95 -18.71 25.85
C GLY A 452 -5.11 -17.97 24.82
N ILE A 453 -5.55 -17.89 23.57
CA ILE A 453 -4.75 -17.34 22.45
C ILE A 453 -4.34 -15.87 22.68
N GLY A 454 -5.21 -15.07 23.30
CA GLY A 454 -4.93 -13.67 23.60
C GLY A 454 -3.91 -13.44 24.74
N SER A 455 -3.42 -14.48 25.40
CA SER A 455 -2.42 -14.37 26.49
C SER A 455 -0.98 -14.63 26.01
N ILE A 456 -0.77 -15.02 24.75
CA ILE A 456 0.56 -15.20 24.19
C ILE A 456 0.97 -13.98 23.36
N ASP A 457 2.24 -13.90 22.98
CA ASP A 457 2.78 -12.83 22.16
C ASP A 457 1.96 -12.66 20.87
N VAL A 458 1.73 -11.42 20.45
CA VAL A 458 0.88 -11.06 19.31
C VAL A 458 1.38 -11.65 17.98
N HIS A 459 2.70 -11.79 17.82
CA HIS A 459 3.32 -12.40 16.64
C HIS A 459 3.04 -13.91 16.53
N TYR A 460 2.78 -14.59 17.67
CA TYR A 460 2.40 -16.02 17.68
C TYR A 460 0.90 -16.24 17.70
N SER A 461 0.16 -15.30 18.30
CA SER A 461 -1.30 -15.33 18.29
C SER A 461 -1.91 -14.88 16.97
N SER A 462 -1.12 -14.33 16.05
CA SER A 462 -1.50 -14.05 14.65
C SER A 462 -1.73 -15.31 13.81
N GLY A 463 -1.06 -16.40 14.19
CA GLY A 463 -1.04 -17.65 13.42
C GLY A 463 -2.40 -18.16 12.97
N PRO A 464 -3.44 -18.29 13.85
CA PRO A 464 -4.75 -18.76 13.40
C PRO A 464 -5.38 -17.88 12.31
N ALA A 465 -5.19 -16.56 12.31
CA ALA A 465 -5.74 -15.68 11.28
C ALA A 465 -4.93 -15.75 9.96
N ASN A 466 -3.62 -15.92 10.02
CA ASN A 466 -2.79 -16.25 8.86
C ASN A 466 -3.25 -17.56 8.22
N HIS A 467 -3.49 -18.57 9.04
CA HIS A 467 -3.97 -19.87 8.59
C HIS A 467 -5.38 -19.79 7.99
N PHE A 468 -6.29 -19.01 8.62
CA PHE A 468 -7.60 -18.73 8.04
C PHE A 468 -7.45 -18.13 6.63
N PHE A 469 -6.58 -17.13 6.46
CA PHE A 469 -6.39 -16.49 5.16
C PHE A 469 -5.84 -17.45 4.11
N TYR A 470 -4.87 -18.29 4.47
CA TYR A 470 -4.37 -19.36 3.59
C TYR A 470 -5.50 -20.33 3.20
N LEU A 471 -6.25 -20.86 4.18
CA LEU A 471 -7.37 -21.76 3.93
C LEU A 471 -8.45 -21.13 3.04
N LEU A 472 -8.77 -19.86 3.27
CA LEU A 472 -9.74 -19.15 2.45
C LEU A 472 -9.24 -18.94 1.02
N SER A 473 -7.96 -18.62 0.87
CA SER A 473 -7.33 -18.38 -0.43
C SER A 473 -7.16 -19.66 -1.22
N GLU A 474 -6.52 -20.66 -0.63
CA GLU A 474 -5.98 -21.82 -1.32
C GLU A 474 -6.71 -23.13 -0.98
N GLY A 475 -7.34 -23.20 0.17
CA GLY A 475 -7.94 -24.43 0.69
C GLY A 475 -6.99 -25.26 1.51
N SER A 476 -7.48 -26.38 2.05
CA SER A 476 -6.71 -27.31 2.88
C SER A 476 -6.00 -28.39 2.06
N GLY A 477 -5.07 -29.12 2.71
CA GLY A 477 -4.32 -30.23 2.15
C GLY A 477 -3.04 -29.83 1.43
N ALA A 478 -2.46 -30.81 0.72
CA ALA A 478 -1.19 -30.63 0.02
C ALA A 478 -1.34 -29.82 -1.28
N LYS A 479 -0.47 -28.83 -1.49
CA LYS A 479 -0.45 -27.98 -2.67
C LYS A 479 0.95 -27.43 -2.91
N THR A 480 1.31 -27.19 -4.16
CA THR A 480 2.53 -26.44 -4.52
C THR A 480 2.14 -25.15 -5.20
N ILE A 481 2.65 -24.01 -4.70
CA ILE A 481 2.40 -22.68 -5.21
C ILE A 481 3.75 -22.01 -5.44
N ASN A 482 4.02 -21.55 -6.65
CA ASN A 482 5.26 -20.89 -7.04
C ASN A 482 6.54 -21.64 -6.62
N GLY A 483 6.49 -22.97 -6.60
CA GLY A 483 7.64 -23.82 -6.22
C GLY A 483 7.68 -24.21 -4.74
N VAL A 484 6.93 -23.53 -3.87
CA VAL A 484 6.84 -23.85 -2.43
C VAL A 484 5.76 -24.89 -2.17
N SER A 485 6.10 -25.91 -1.37
CA SER A 485 5.17 -26.98 -1.02
C SER A 485 4.51 -26.73 0.32
N TYR A 486 3.19 -26.71 0.32
CA TYR A 486 2.32 -26.50 1.48
C TYR A 486 1.54 -27.77 1.81
N ASN A 487 1.12 -27.92 3.07
CA ASN A 487 0.17 -28.96 3.49
C ASN A 487 -0.63 -28.45 4.69
N SER A 488 -1.67 -27.67 4.39
CA SER A 488 -2.48 -26.98 5.38
C SER A 488 -3.52 -27.92 6.00
N PRO A 489 -3.47 -28.19 7.31
CA PRO A 489 -4.46 -28.99 8.02
C PRO A 489 -5.69 -28.14 8.36
N THR A 490 -6.74 -28.79 8.87
CA THR A 490 -7.87 -28.13 9.54
C THR A 490 -8.04 -28.74 10.94
N SER A 491 -8.49 -27.93 11.90
CA SER A 491 -8.69 -28.38 13.29
C SER A 491 -9.78 -29.42 13.45
N ASP A 492 -10.77 -29.42 12.57
CA ASP A 492 -11.91 -30.36 12.56
C ASP A 492 -11.71 -31.54 11.59
N GLY A 493 -10.58 -31.61 10.88
CA GLY A 493 -10.26 -32.69 9.92
C GLY A 493 -11.09 -32.65 8.63
N LEU A 494 -11.97 -31.65 8.45
CA LEU A 494 -12.81 -31.53 7.26
C LEU A 494 -12.16 -30.61 6.22
N PRO A 495 -12.27 -30.90 4.92
CA PRO A 495 -11.61 -30.09 3.89
C PRO A 495 -12.22 -28.68 3.80
N VAL A 496 -11.36 -27.73 3.41
CA VAL A 496 -11.74 -26.38 3.00
C VAL A 496 -11.41 -26.22 1.52
N THR A 497 -12.38 -25.70 0.75
CA THR A 497 -12.15 -25.32 -0.64
C THR A 497 -11.87 -23.83 -0.69
N GLY A 498 -10.70 -23.46 -1.21
CA GLY A 498 -10.30 -22.04 -1.36
C GLY A 498 -11.11 -21.31 -2.45
N ILE A 499 -11.23 -20.01 -2.31
CA ILE A 499 -11.96 -19.14 -3.26
C ILE A 499 -11.01 -18.32 -4.16
N GLY A 500 -9.73 -18.51 -3.99
CA GLY A 500 -8.66 -17.74 -4.62
C GLY A 500 -8.31 -16.46 -3.83
N ARG A 501 -7.00 -16.15 -3.78
CA ARG A 501 -6.43 -15.00 -3.05
C ARG A 501 -7.12 -13.68 -3.39
N ALA A 502 -7.37 -13.40 -4.67
CA ALA A 502 -8.01 -12.16 -5.13
C ALA A 502 -9.40 -11.90 -4.53
N LYS A 503 -10.12 -12.93 -4.07
CA LYS A 503 -11.38 -12.76 -3.34
C LYS A 503 -11.15 -12.70 -1.84
N ALA A 504 -10.24 -13.49 -1.33
CA ALA A 504 -9.90 -13.52 0.10
C ALA A 504 -9.37 -12.16 0.59
N GLU A 505 -8.45 -11.53 -0.15
CA GLU A 505 -7.91 -10.20 0.17
C GLU A 505 -8.97 -9.10 0.18
N LYS A 506 -9.94 -9.15 -0.75
CA LYS A 506 -11.06 -8.20 -0.79
C LYS A 506 -12.00 -8.35 0.41
N ILE A 507 -12.26 -9.60 0.83
CA ILE A 507 -13.07 -9.87 2.01
C ILE A 507 -12.37 -9.34 3.27
N TRP A 508 -11.06 -9.63 3.44
CA TRP A 508 -10.30 -9.15 4.58
C TRP A 508 -10.20 -7.61 4.61
N PHE A 509 -9.85 -6.99 3.47
CA PHE A 509 -9.80 -5.53 3.36
C PHE A 509 -11.14 -4.87 3.67
N ARG A 510 -12.24 -5.41 3.13
CA ARG A 510 -13.59 -4.91 3.41
C ARG A 510 -13.94 -5.04 4.89
N ALA A 511 -13.61 -6.15 5.53
CA ALA A 511 -13.81 -6.36 6.96
C ALA A 511 -12.96 -5.38 7.79
N LEU A 512 -11.66 -5.26 7.51
CA LEU A 512 -10.75 -4.36 8.17
C LEU A 512 -11.23 -2.90 8.12
N THR A 513 -11.69 -2.45 6.96
CA THR A 513 -12.03 -1.04 6.74
C THR A 513 -13.46 -0.67 7.14
N THR A 514 -14.36 -1.64 7.36
CA THR A 514 -15.79 -1.35 7.57
C THR A 514 -16.47 -2.16 8.67
N LYS A 515 -15.83 -3.20 9.22
CA LYS A 515 -16.44 -4.10 10.22
C LYS A 515 -15.64 -4.23 11.50
N PHE A 516 -14.31 -4.23 11.40
CA PHE A 516 -13.44 -4.37 12.58
C PHE A 516 -13.36 -3.06 13.36
N THR A 517 -13.16 -3.19 14.66
CA THR A 517 -12.94 -2.11 15.62
C THR A 517 -11.65 -2.36 16.38
N SER A 518 -11.25 -1.43 17.22
CA SER A 518 -10.01 -1.52 18.00
C SER A 518 -9.94 -2.75 18.92
N THR A 519 -11.07 -3.32 19.31
CA THR A 519 -11.17 -4.46 20.23
C THR A 519 -11.65 -5.75 19.56
N THR A 520 -11.72 -5.79 18.24
CA THR A 520 -12.14 -6.99 17.51
C THR A 520 -11.27 -8.19 17.88
N ASN A 521 -11.92 -9.25 18.35
CA ASN A 521 -11.33 -10.54 18.65
C ASN A 521 -11.56 -11.54 17.51
N TYR A 522 -11.15 -12.80 17.63
CA TYR A 522 -11.30 -13.81 16.58
C TYR A 522 -12.78 -14.09 16.22
N ALA A 523 -13.67 -14.11 17.20
CA ALA A 523 -15.11 -14.27 16.94
C ALA A 523 -15.68 -13.06 16.17
N GLY A 524 -15.28 -11.85 16.56
CA GLY A 524 -15.61 -10.62 15.84
C GLY A 524 -15.03 -10.56 14.44
N ALA A 525 -13.81 -11.08 14.24
CA ALA A 525 -13.19 -11.16 12.91
C ALA A 525 -13.95 -12.13 11.99
N ARG A 526 -14.41 -13.28 12.53
CA ARG A 526 -15.33 -14.17 11.81
C ARG A 526 -16.61 -13.46 11.39
N THR A 527 -17.27 -12.79 12.33
CA THR A 527 -18.50 -12.05 12.07
C THR A 527 -18.29 -10.96 11.00
N GLY A 528 -17.22 -10.17 11.15
CA GLY A 528 -16.89 -9.09 10.21
C GLY A 528 -16.54 -9.58 8.81
N THR A 529 -15.79 -10.68 8.67
CA THR A 529 -15.46 -11.24 7.36
C THR A 529 -16.66 -11.93 6.70
N LEU A 530 -17.56 -12.53 7.46
CA LEU A 530 -18.85 -13.04 6.96
C LEU A 530 -19.72 -11.89 6.45
N ALA A 531 -19.85 -10.80 7.21
CA ALA A 531 -20.58 -9.63 6.76
C ALA A 531 -19.98 -9.05 5.47
N ALA A 532 -18.66 -8.94 5.40
CA ALA A 532 -17.94 -8.48 4.21
C ALA A 532 -18.17 -9.42 3.00
N ALA A 533 -18.11 -10.73 3.20
CA ALA A 533 -18.39 -11.70 2.14
C ALA A 533 -19.85 -11.62 1.66
N GLY A 534 -20.79 -11.43 2.60
CA GLY A 534 -22.21 -11.24 2.31
C GLY A 534 -22.47 -9.98 1.47
N GLU A 535 -21.79 -8.87 1.78
CA GLU A 535 -21.87 -7.61 1.03
C GLU A 535 -21.27 -7.73 -0.37
N LEU A 536 -20.12 -8.41 -0.49
CA LEU A 536 -19.40 -8.51 -1.76
C LEU A 536 -19.98 -9.56 -2.71
N TYR A 537 -20.47 -10.68 -2.18
CA TYR A 537 -20.85 -11.85 -2.99
C TYR A 537 -22.25 -12.40 -2.71
N GLY A 538 -22.91 -11.94 -1.65
CA GLY A 538 -24.20 -12.45 -1.20
C GLY A 538 -24.10 -13.56 -0.15
N THR A 539 -25.04 -13.61 0.80
CA THR A 539 -25.02 -14.54 1.94
C THR A 539 -25.26 -16.00 1.58
N THR A 540 -25.68 -16.29 0.34
CA THR A 540 -25.87 -17.66 -0.20
C THR A 540 -24.74 -18.07 -1.14
N SER A 541 -23.70 -17.27 -1.30
CA SER A 541 -22.58 -17.51 -2.22
C SER A 541 -21.65 -18.62 -1.73
N ALA A 542 -20.87 -19.16 -2.66
CA ALA A 542 -19.81 -20.09 -2.34
C ALA A 542 -18.70 -19.42 -1.49
N GLU A 543 -18.47 -18.12 -1.73
CA GLU A 543 -17.49 -17.31 -0.99
C GLU A 543 -17.92 -17.16 0.48
N TYR A 544 -19.19 -16.86 0.75
CA TYR A 544 -19.70 -16.77 2.12
C TYR A 544 -19.56 -18.11 2.86
N THR A 545 -19.91 -19.20 2.18
CA THR A 545 -19.74 -20.57 2.70
C THR A 545 -18.27 -20.93 2.96
N ALA A 546 -17.37 -20.50 2.07
CA ALA A 546 -15.93 -20.73 2.24
C ALA A 546 -15.36 -19.98 3.45
N VAL A 547 -15.79 -18.73 3.70
CA VAL A 547 -15.43 -17.98 4.92
C VAL A 547 -15.86 -18.74 6.17
N GLN A 548 -17.09 -19.26 6.22
CA GLN A 548 -17.56 -20.08 7.36
C GLN A 548 -16.68 -21.31 7.56
N ASN A 549 -16.36 -22.01 6.47
CA ASN A 549 -15.54 -23.23 6.50
C ASN A 549 -14.11 -22.96 6.92
N ALA A 550 -13.48 -21.88 6.43
CA ALA A 550 -12.12 -21.52 6.77
C ALA A 550 -11.97 -21.16 8.26
N TRP A 551 -12.90 -20.38 8.80
CA TRP A 551 -12.94 -20.06 10.24
C TRP A 551 -13.17 -21.30 11.09
N ALA A 552 -14.09 -22.19 10.71
CA ALA A 552 -14.31 -23.44 11.42
C ALA A 552 -13.06 -24.36 11.35
N GLY A 553 -12.36 -24.33 10.21
CA GLY A 553 -11.10 -25.08 10.02
C GLY A 553 -9.96 -24.63 10.96
N ILE A 554 -10.07 -23.48 11.58
CA ILE A 554 -9.13 -22.98 12.61
C ILE A 554 -9.77 -22.86 14.00
N ALA A 555 -10.86 -23.59 14.24
CA ALA A 555 -11.60 -23.67 15.50
C ALA A 555 -12.32 -22.35 15.93
N VAL A 556 -12.70 -21.52 14.98
CA VAL A 556 -13.54 -20.33 15.25
C VAL A 556 -14.93 -20.53 14.65
N GLY A 557 -15.92 -20.78 15.49
CA GLY A 557 -17.30 -21.04 15.11
C GLY A 557 -17.51 -22.35 14.34
N SER A 558 -18.68 -22.55 13.76
CA SER A 558 -19.10 -23.82 13.11
C SER A 558 -19.22 -23.68 11.59
N ARG A 559 -19.21 -24.83 10.89
CA ARG A 559 -19.44 -24.92 9.44
C ARG A 559 -20.92 -24.73 9.09
N PRO A 560 -21.25 -24.23 7.86
CA PRO A 560 -22.62 -24.11 7.41
C PRO A 560 -23.25 -25.48 7.20
N GLY A 561 -24.53 -25.61 7.52
CA GLY A 561 -25.32 -26.80 7.21
C GLY A 561 -24.86 -28.07 7.89
N GLY A 562 -24.21 -27.97 9.05
CA GLY A 562 -23.74 -29.10 9.84
C GLY A 562 -24.86 -30.03 10.27
N GLY A 563 -25.43 -30.77 9.33
CA GLY A 563 -26.28 -31.95 9.54
C GLY A 563 -25.45 -33.21 9.87
N GLY A 564 -24.26 -33.05 10.40
CA GLY A 564 -23.36 -34.09 10.90
C GLY A 564 -22.79 -33.65 12.21
N GLY A 565 -23.47 -33.93 13.32
CA GLY A 565 -22.88 -33.97 14.65
C GLY A 565 -22.09 -32.74 15.11
N GLY A 566 -22.44 -31.52 14.67
CA GLY A 566 -21.79 -30.30 15.18
C GLY A 566 -21.95 -30.24 16.68
N THR A 567 -20.82 -30.16 17.40
CA THR A 567 -20.86 -30.08 18.85
C THR A 567 -21.23 -28.67 19.33
N SER A 568 -21.14 -27.64 18.46
CA SER A 568 -21.40 -26.24 18.85
C SER A 568 -22.51 -25.57 18.03
N PHE A 569 -23.34 -24.79 18.70
CA PHE A 569 -24.42 -23.96 18.15
C PHE A 569 -24.26 -22.55 18.70
N GLU A 570 -24.44 -21.51 17.89
CA GLU A 570 -24.17 -20.12 18.30
C GLU A 570 -25.23 -19.10 17.86
N SER A 571 -25.30 -17.99 18.56
CA SER A 571 -26.02 -16.76 18.17
C SER A 571 -25.07 -15.60 18.29
N THR A 572 -24.90 -14.86 17.18
CA THR A 572 -24.05 -13.66 17.09
C THR A 572 -24.90 -12.40 16.87
N THR A 573 -26.19 -12.47 17.17
CA THR A 573 -27.10 -11.32 17.05
C THR A 573 -27.04 -10.50 18.32
N ASP A 574 -26.71 -9.22 18.19
CA ASP A 574 -26.69 -8.27 19.30
C ASP A 574 -28.11 -8.07 19.86
N VAL A 575 -28.24 -8.18 21.18
CA VAL A 575 -29.50 -7.93 21.89
C VAL A 575 -29.26 -6.91 23.00
N SER A 576 -29.80 -5.70 22.85
CA SER A 576 -29.67 -4.64 23.87
C SER A 576 -30.31 -5.07 25.20
N ILE A 577 -29.60 -4.84 26.30
CA ILE A 577 -30.06 -5.08 27.67
C ILE A 577 -30.57 -3.73 28.24
N PRO A 578 -31.87 -3.60 28.57
CA PRO A 578 -32.42 -2.38 29.12
C PRO A 578 -31.90 -2.17 30.57
N ASP A 579 -31.46 -0.95 30.89
CA ASP A 579 -31.06 -0.51 32.21
C ASP A 579 -32.25 -0.70 33.22
N ASN A 580 -31.99 -1.48 34.26
CA ASN A 580 -33.00 -1.84 35.31
C ASN A 580 -34.36 -2.24 34.72
N GLY A 581 -34.34 -3.05 33.63
CA GLY A 581 -35.48 -3.33 32.80
C GLY A 581 -35.94 -4.79 32.79
N ALA A 582 -36.85 -5.07 31.85
CA ALA A 582 -37.32 -6.43 31.63
C ALA A 582 -36.19 -7.30 31.06
N ALA A 583 -36.18 -8.59 31.42
CA ALA A 583 -35.23 -9.54 30.88
C ALA A 583 -35.37 -9.65 29.34
N VAL A 584 -34.21 -9.69 28.66
CA VAL A 584 -34.11 -9.93 27.22
C VAL A 584 -33.68 -11.36 26.93
N THR A 585 -33.96 -11.84 25.72
CA THR A 585 -33.66 -13.22 25.34
C THR A 585 -32.99 -13.31 23.97
N SER A 586 -32.01 -14.23 23.86
CA SER A 586 -31.35 -14.59 22.61
C SER A 586 -31.50 -16.11 22.39
N PRO A 587 -32.23 -16.58 21.35
CA PRO A 587 -32.47 -18.00 21.11
C PRO A 587 -31.39 -18.63 20.23
N ILE A 588 -31.11 -19.94 20.50
CA ILE A 588 -30.36 -20.86 19.61
C ILE A 588 -31.20 -22.08 19.34
N THR A 589 -31.40 -22.43 18.08
CA THR A 589 -32.07 -23.70 17.72
C THR A 589 -31.05 -24.83 17.57
N VAL A 590 -31.12 -25.80 18.44
CA VAL A 590 -30.32 -27.03 18.40
C VAL A 590 -31.11 -28.11 17.65
N SER A 591 -30.45 -28.76 16.68
CA SER A 591 -31.04 -29.87 15.92
C SER A 591 -29.99 -30.92 15.56
N GLY A 592 -30.43 -32.10 15.17
CA GLY A 592 -29.52 -33.18 14.72
C GLY A 592 -28.81 -33.94 15.85
N ARG A 593 -29.19 -33.67 17.13
CA ARG A 593 -28.67 -34.39 18.29
C ARG A 593 -29.57 -35.61 18.63
N THR A 594 -29.01 -36.64 19.23
CA THR A 594 -29.76 -37.80 19.69
C THR A 594 -29.82 -37.79 21.24
N GLY A 595 -31.02 -37.99 21.80
CA GLY A 595 -31.23 -38.10 23.23
C GLY A 595 -31.15 -36.76 23.99
N ASN A 596 -30.69 -36.82 25.23
CA ASN A 596 -30.62 -35.68 26.12
C ASN A 596 -29.30 -34.89 25.94
N ALA A 597 -29.29 -33.67 26.43
CA ALA A 597 -28.12 -32.85 26.52
C ALA A 597 -27.10 -33.45 27.51
N PRO A 598 -25.80 -33.10 27.42
CA PRO A 598 -24.79 -33.70 28.28
C PRO A 598 -24.78 -33.11 29.69
N SER A 599 -24.16 -33.82 30.62
CA SER A 599 -23.95 -33.31 32.00
C SER A 599 -22.86 -32.22 32.08
N ASN A 600 -22.14 -31.99 31.00
CA ASN A 600 -21.06 -31.00 30.86
C ASN A 600 -21.28 -30.08 29.65
N LEU A 601 -22.53 -29.69 29.41
CA LEU A 601 -22.87 -28.73 28.35
C LEU A 601 -22.09 -27.42 28.59
N ALA A 602 -21.25 -27.01 27.62
CA ALA A 602 -20.52 -25.76 27.70
C ALA A 602 -21.36 -24.63 27.11
N VAL A 603 -21.46 -23.51 27.82
CA VAL A 603 -22.22 -22.32 27.48
C VAL A 603 -21.27 -21.14 27.47
N ALA A 604 -20.75 -20.77 26.30
CA ALA A 604 -19.93 -19.58 26.18
C ALA A 604 -20.85 -18.36 26.05
N VAL A 605 -20.58 -17.33 26.83
CA VAL A 605 -21.39 -16.08 26.91
C VAL A 605 -20.47 -14.88 26.72
N ASP A 606 -20.82 -14.02 25.79
CA ASP A 606 -20.18 -12.74 25.54
C ASP A 606 -21.20 -11.62 25.65
N ILE A 607 -21.08 -10.82 26.72
CA ILE A 607 -21.94 -9.68 27.02
C ILE A 607 -21.05 -8.44 27.25
N VAL A 608 -21.33 -7.39 26.54
CA VAL A 608 -20.74 -6.06 26.77
C VAL A 608 -21.64 -5.32 27.75
N HIS A 609 -21.11 -4.92 28.90
CA HIS A 609 -21.85 -4.19 29.95
C HIS A 609 -20.90 -3.44 30.86
N THR A 610 -21.28 -2.26 31.33
CA THR A 610 -20.41 -1.38 32.13
C THR A 610 -20.33 -1.78 33.63
N TYR A 611 -21.23 -2.64 34.12
CA TYR A 611 -21.19 -3.15 35.49
C TYR A 611 -21.88 -4.52 35.56
N ILE A 612 -21.12 -5.61 35.55
CA ILE A 612 -21.71 -6.96 35.50
C ILE A 612 -22.36 -7.41 36.78
N GLY A 613 -22.10 -6.72 37.90
CA GLY A 613 -22.77 -6.98 39.20
C GLY A 613 -24.29 -6.94 39.09
N ASP A 614 -24.83 -6.12 38.22
CA ASP A 614 -26.26 -5.87 38.05
C ASP A 614 -26.96 -6.93 37.19
N LEU A 615 -26.15 -7.74 36.46
CA LEU A 615 -26.68 -8.74 35.53
C LEU A 615 -27.05 -10.05 36.21
N GLN A 616 -28.24 -10.58 35.93
CA GLN A 616 -28.59 -11.98 36.04
C GLN A 616 -28.54 -12.65 34.67
N VAL A 617 -27.79 -13.73 34.52
CA VAL A 617 -27.65 -14.50 33.27
C VAL A 617 -28.14 -15.92 33.51
N GLN A 618 -29.06 -16.40 32.66
CA GLN A 618 -29.62 -17.73 32.74
C GLN A 618 -29.68 -18.40 31.35
N LEU A 619 -29.47 -19.71 31.34
CA LEU A 619 -29.77 -20.56 30.20
C LEU A 619 -31.16 -21.18 30.42
N LEU A 620 -32.03 -21.05 29.44
CA LEU A 620 -33.32 -21.75 29.40
C LEU A 620 -33.25 -22.93 28.46
N ALA A 621 -33.57 -24.12 28.92
CA ALA A 621 -33.70 -25.32 28.11
C ALA A 621 -34.97 -25.28 27.22
N PRO A 622 -35.13 -26.21 26.26
CA PRO A 622 -36.29 -26.24 25.35
C PRO A 622 -37.65 -26.40 26.05
N ASP A 623 -37.66 -26.98 27.23
CA ASP A 623 -38.90 -27.15 28.05
C ASP A 623 -39.14 -25.94 28.99
N GLY A 624 -38.23 -24.95 28.99
CA GLY A 624 -38.29 -23.78 29.85
C GLY A 624 -37.55 -23.90 31.19
N THR A 625 -36.91 -25.04 31.48
CA THR A 625 -36.07 -25.21 32.67
C THR A 625 -34.94 -24.18 32.66
N ALA A 626 -34.76 -23.46 33.79
CA ALA A 626 -33.78 -22.37 33.90
C ALA A 626 -32.54 -22.80 34.68
N TYR A 627 -31.37 -22.61 34.10
CA TYR A 627 -30.05 -22.80 34.69
C TYR A 627 -29.39 -21.43 34.93
N THR A 628 -29.11 -21.08 36.17
CA THR A 628 -28.42 -19.82 36.47
C THR A 628 -26.95 -19.94 36.15
N LEU A 629 -26.48 -19.17 35.15
CA LEU A 629 -25.09 -19.07 34.78
C LEU A 629 -24.36 -18.05 35.69
N LYS A 630 -25.01 -16.90 35.92
CA LYS A 630 -24.52 -15.85 36.78
C LYS A 630 -25.66 -15.26 37.59
N ALA A 631 -25.53 -15.23 38.90
CA ALA A 631 -26.49 -14.60 39.79
C ALA A 631 -26.30 -13.07 39.87
N TYR A 632 -27.39 -12.34 40.01
CA TYR A 632 -27.38 -10.92 40.39
C TYR A 632 -26.54 -10.69 41.64
N GLY A 633 -25.84 -9.57 41.70
CA GLY A 633 -24.96 -9.22 42.85
C GLY A 633 -23.60 -9.92 42.85
N THR A 634 -23.27 -10.71 41.81
CA THR A 634 -21.96 -11.34 41.69
C THR A 634 -21.13 -10.65 40.57
N GLY A 635 -19.80 -10.69 40.69
CA GLY A 635 -18.88 -10.09 39.71
C GLY A 635 -18.50 -8.63 40.02
N GLY A 636 -19.18 -7.98 40.95
CA GLY A 636 -18.89 -6.61 41.42
C GLY A 636 -18.89 -5.59 40.24
N SER A 637 -17.99 -4.62 40.32
CA SER A 637 -17.86 -3.52 39.37
C SER A 637 -17.02 -3.86 38.12
N ALA A 638 -16.84 -5.13 37.80
CA ALA A 638 -16.14 -5.51 36.58
C ALA A 638 -17.03 -5.21 35.37
N ASP A 639 -16.37 -4.88 34.26
CA ASP A 639 -16.99 -4.71 32.94
C ASP A 639 -17.02 -6.04 32.18
N ASN A 640 -18.04 -6.24 31.36
CA ASN A 640 -18.20 -7.30 30.38
C ASN A 640 -18.20 -8.73 30.96
N ILE A 641 -18.89 -9.63 30.31
CA ILE A 641 -18.83 -11.07 30.55
C ILE A 641 -18.30 -11.74 29.28
N ASN A 642 -17.13 -12.35 29.35
CA ASN A 642 -16.61 -13.23 28.32
C ASN A 642 -16.14 -14.51 29.02
N THR A 643 -17.07 -15.49 29.16
CA THR A 643 -16.86 -16.66 30.02
C THR A 643 -17.62 -17.88 29.51
N THR A 644 -17.02 -19.06 29.64
CA THR A 644 -17.70 -20.32 29.39
C THR A 644 -18.16 -20.96 30.68
N TYR A 645 -19.45 -21.19 30.81
CA TYR A 645 -20.07 -21.89 31.93
C TYR A 645 -20.28 -23.37 31.58
N THR A 646 -20.18 -24.25 32.56
CA THR A 646 -20.51 -25.66 32.40
C THR A 646 -21.83 -25.96 33.12
N VAL A 647 -22.80 -26.50 32.37
CA VAL A 647 -24.14 -26.81 32.86
C VAL A 647 -24.40 -28.30 32.81
N ASN A 648 -24.89 -28.89 33.88
CA ASN A 648 -25.43 -30.24 33.83
C ASN A 648 -26.88 -30.16 33.35
N ALA A 649 -27.05 -30.40 32.05
CA ALA A 649 -28.32 -30.40 31.35
C ALA A 649 -28.78 -31.82 30.96
N SER A 650 -28.31 -32.87 31.64
CA SER A 650 -28.57 -34.27 31.25
C SER A 650 -30.03 -34.71 31.42
N SER A 651 -30.86 -33.93 32.09
CA SER A 651 -32.32 -34.13 32.14
C SER A 651 -33.06 -33.58 30.93
N GLU A 652 -32.45 -32.67 30.17
CA GLU A 652 -33.08 -31.92 29.09
C GLU A 652 -32.93 -32.62 27.73
N VAL A 653 -33.92 -32.51 26.87
CA VAL A 653 -33.81 -32.94 25.47
C VAL A 653 -32.81 -32.05 24.75
N ALA A 654 -31.83 -32.63 24.05
CA ALA A 654 -30.78 -31.87 23.38
C ALA A 654 -31.33 -30.97 22.27
N ASN A 655 -32.28 -31.47 21.45
CA ASN A 655 -32.88 -30.72 20.35
C ASN A 655 -33.97 -29.79 20.83
N GLY A 656 -34.06 -28.61 20.22
CA GLY A 656 -35.07 -27.60 20.54
C GLY A 656 -34.47 -26.21 20.60
N VAL A 657 -35.25 -25.26 21.07
CA VAL A 657 -34.79 -23.87 21.22
C VAL A 657 -34.24 -23.66 22.63
N TRP A 658 -32.95 -23.48 22.72
CA TRP A 658 -32.26 -23.04 23.93
C TRP A 658 -32.19 -21.51 23.92
N THR A 659 -32.31 -20.87 25.06
CA THR A 659 -32.40 -19.40 25.11
C THR A 659 -31.49 -18.85 26.21
N LEU A 660 -30.60 -17.93 25.85
CA LEU A 660 -29.91 -17.10 26.84
C LEU A 660 -30.85 -16.00 27.29
N ARG A 661 -31.10 -15.89 28.60
CA ARG A 661 -31.90 -14.85 29.23
C ARG A 661 -31.00 -13.97 30.08
N VAL A 662 -31.03 -12.67 29.85
CA VAL A 662 -30.24 -11.70 30.61
C VAL A 662 -31.15 -10.61 31.11
N GLN A 663 -30.98 -10.22 32.38
CA GLN A 663 -31.68 -9.12 33.00
C GLN A 663 -30.69 -8.26 33.77
N ASP A 664 -30.79 -6.95 33.58
CA ASP A 664 -30.18 -5.95 34.42
C ASP A 664 -31.16 -5.55 35.53
N ASN A 665 -30.70 -5.67 36.79
CA ASN A 665 -31.55 -5.51 37.97
C ASN A 665 -31.21 -4.26 38.80
N ALA A 666 -30.35 -3.36 38.29
CA ALA A 666 -30.04 -2.09 38.93
C ALA A 666 -29.89 -0.98 37.89
N ALA A 667 -29.98 0.27 38.30
CA ALA A 667 -29.97 1.42 37.41
C ALA A 667 -28.56 1.99 37.24
N ALA A 668 -28.34 2.70 36.14
CA ALA A 668 -27.18 3.52 35.75
C ALA A 668 -26.18 2.85 34.79
N ASP A 669 -26.36 1.58 34.43
CA ASP A 669 -25.46 0.84 33.59
C ASP A 669 -26.16 0.31 32.32
N THR A 670 -25.46 0.12 31.23
CA THR A 670 -26.05 -0.30 29.95
C THR A 670 -25.16 -1.31 29.24
N GLY A 671 -25.79 -2.15 28.40
CA GLY A 671 -25.06 -3.14 27.64
C GLY A 671 -25.90 -3.89 26.63
N TYR A 672 -25.32 -4.95 26.10
CA TYR A 672 -25.98 -5.87 25.15
C TYR A 672 -25.33 -7.24 25.17
N ILE A 673 -26.10 -8.27 24.80
CA ILE A 673 -25.56 -9.58 24.48
C ILE A 673 -24.85 -9.43 23.13
N ASN A 674 -23.51 -9.62 23.08
CA ASN A 674 -22.71 -9.58 21.87
C ASN A 674 -22.75 -10.93 21.13
N GLY A 675 -22.87 -12.03 21.90
CA GLY A 675 -23.01 -13.36 21.35
C GLY A 675 -23.02 -14.43 22.43
N TRP A 676 -23.39 -15.65 22.04
CA TRP A 676 -23.27 -16.81 22.95
C TRP A 676 -23.34 -18.11 22.16
N SER A 677 -22.83 -19.19 22.74
CA SER A 677 -22.84 -20.52 22.09
C SER A 677 -23.06 -21.67 23.07
N LEU A 678 -23.56 -22.77 22.56
CA LEU A 678 -23.69 -24.07 23.22
C LEU A 678 -22.76 -25.07 22.59
N THR A 679 -21.89 -25.70 23.36
CA THR A 679 -21.04 -26.79 22.87
C THR A 679 -21.43 -28.09 23.56
N PHE A 680 -21.85 -29.03 22.77
CA PHE A 680 -22.19 -30.40 23.19
C PHE A 680 -20.95 -31.28 22.97
N PRO A 681 -20.20 -31.70 24.01
CA PRO A 681 -19.00 -32.49 23.88
C PRO A 681 -19.22 -33.89 23.27
#